data_d1646af825ceeabe181850b1fda64d15
#
_entry.id   d1646af825ceeabe181850b1fda64d15
#
_cell.length_a   1.000
_cell.length_b   1.000
_cell.length_c   1.000
_cell.angle_alpha   90.00
_cell.angle_beta   90.00
_cell.angle_gamma   90.00
#
_symmetry.space_group_name_H-M   'P 1'
#
loop_
_entity.id
_entity.type
_entity.pdbx_description
1 polymer ?
#
loop_
_entity_poly.entity_id
_entity_poly.type
_entity_poly.pdbx_seq_one_letter_code
_entity_poly.pdbx_strand_id
1 'polypeptide(L)'
;MKGTRFLKPACWLLCAMMLIGQLTVLASAADGSTGSSTTSSSLADIKEMLNAASYEEYRAKHADAKRATQTVEVDVCGEGAYTVKGDGFKTVEHDGVTGLYTPNTGSVTWTVEVPEDGLYAIRILYYPEEGRTTSIERVLMVNEEVPFSEARSLTLMKNWENQYQKAKVQPGKKETAEQLKAAAVAAGFTDAAVEDGEVVFAAPACMTAAMSAFCDEHLVRYFQLDIKSNELRPVSKQAPKWMTYYLRDSSGSIAENFEFFLEKGENKITLESKNEPMTIGSITLYPLADTITYEQYSQKYAGKPAGQDTVRLEAEFFTAASNITLYPLEDRSNALNSPADVTRTVLNTVGGDKWQTAGQWIELTFSVGSAGMYDIVSRFKQDVLDGISVCRAMYIYSDGLKAGDEGYYDGVPFAEARELMFNYNSSWQVSKLNSGSDKTYEVYLAADTVYTVRLEVTLGAMGEVVSEVSDVLTHINNDYLNIIKLTGASPDKYQDYGFSDTMPDTMIDMVKQARRLETLAKQLTAIAGEKSSNVATLEKIARLLKEMGTDDDDVVKNLSSLKTNIGTLGTFLSDAQTQPLQLDYIQIQPAGSKMPRANPNFLQAFAHEMKGFWQSFFRDYNSMGALEESSSESVEVWLASARDQSQVLRNLINNDYTPNTNIAVDLKLVAGGTLLPSILAESGPDVYLGLAHGDVINYAIRSALINIEGFDDFKETASHFTNAAMTVLGMEDADEIMHYYGLPETQSFPMMFVRLDVLADLDLEVPKTWDELMACIPTLQANNMQIGLTTDYKIFLYQKGGDLFADNGMRINLDSQVGLASFEKMCNLFTM
;
A
#
# COMPACT_ATOMS: atom_id res chain seq x y z
N MET A 1 -1.48 35.29 -25.57
CA MET A 1 -0.91 35.86 -24.33
C MET A 1 -2.01 36.19 -23.35
N LYS A 2 -2.00 35.71 -22.19
CA LYS A 2 -2.92 35.71 -21.04
C LYS A 2 -3.67 34.38 -20.86
N GLY A 3 -3.21 33.57 -19.91
CA GLY A 3 -3.95 32.40 -19.41
C GLY A 3 -3.07 31.39 -18.65
N THR A 4 -2.42 31.77 -17.55
CA THR A 4 -1.80 30.86 -16.60
C THR A 4 -1.74 31.51 -15.23
N ARG A 5 -2.86 31.47 -14.52
CA ARG A 5 -2.91 31.85 -13.09
C ARG A 5 -4.13 31.23 -12.42
N PHE A 6 -4.21 29.88 -12.31
CA PHE A 6 -5.23 29.23 -11.45
C PHE A 6 -4.88 27.78 -11.03
N LEU A 7 -3.61 27.41 -10.89
CA LEU A 7 -3.21 26.04 -10.54
C LEU A 7 -2.35 25.92 -9.26
N LYS A 8 -2.35 26.93 -8.40
CA LYS A 8 -1.49 26.90 -7.20
C LYS A 8 -2.13 26.65 -5.83
N PRO A 9 -3.45 26.66 -5.58
CA PRO A 9 -3.94 26.27 -4.25
C PRO A 9 -4.32 24.79 -4.10
N ALA A 10 -4.46 24.02 -5.17
CA ALA A 10 -4.87 22.60 -5.04
C ALA A 10 -3.74 21.64 -4.60
N CYS A 11 -2.49 21.96 -4.87
CA CYS A 11 -1.36 21.12 -4.43
C CYS A 11 -1.07 21.18 -2.93
N TRP A 12 -1.46 22.26 -2.25
CA TRP A 12 -1.20 22.41 -0.81
C TRP A 12 -2.13 21.58 0.08
N LEU A 13 -3.35 21.26 -0.39
CA LEU A 13 -4.28 20.41 0.34
C LEU A 13 -3.97 18.92 0.22
N LEU A 14 -3.39 18.48 -0.90
CA LEU A 14 -2.97 17.08 -1.09
C LEU A 14 -1.70 16.73 -0.30
N CYS A 15 -0.76 17.64 -0.16
CA CYS A 15 0.47 17.40 0.62
C CYS A 15 0.21 17.27 2.12
N ALA A 16 -0.82 17.92 2.66
CA ALA A 16 -1.19 17.80 4.08
C ALA A 16 -1.88 16.45 4.41
N MET A 17 -2.46 15.78 3.41
CA MET A 17 -3.11 14.47 3.61
C MET A 17 -2.17 13.28 3.44
N MET A 18 -1.02 13.43 2.79
CA MET A 18 -0.07 12.33 2.55
C MET A 18 0.97 12.13 3.66
N LEU A 19 1.12 13.07 4.58
CA LEU A 19 2.01 12.94 5.75
C LEU A 19 1.43 12.05 6.88
N ILE A 20 0.22 11.50 6.71
CA ILE A 20 -0.47 10.68 7.72
C ILE A 20 -0.27 9.16 7.48
N GLY A 21 0.46 8.77 6.44
CA GLY A 21 0.46 7.39 5.92
C GLY A 21 1.52 6.42 6.45
N GLN A 22 2.46 6.80 7.30
CA GLN A 22 3.52 5.88 7.74
C GLN A 22 3.93 6.00 9.20
N LEU A 23 2.97 6.01 10.08
CA LEU A 23 3.14 5.50 11.44
C LEU A 23 1.82 4.81 11.77
N THR A 24 1.79 3.50 11.66
CA THR A 24 0.70 2.68 12.21
C THR A 24 0.72 2.80 13.71
N VAL A 25 0.15 3.89 14.20
CA VAL A 25 -0.18 4.04 15.61
C VAL A 25 -1.60 3.55 15.78
N LEU A 26 -1.71 2.47 16.53
CA LEU A 26 -2.88 1.99 17.25
C LEU A 26 -4.11 2.91 17.17
N ALA A 27 -5.01 2.65 16.25
CA ALA A 27 -6.39 3.09 16.33
C ALA A 27 -7.23 1.85 16.66
N SER A 28 -7.40 1.53 17.92
CA SER A 28 -8.47 0.63 18.35
C SER A 28 -9.78 1.41 18.24
N ALA A 29 -10.60 1.06 17.26
CA ALA A 29 -11.99 1.50 17.22
C ALA A 29 -12.72 0.92 18.42
N ALA A 30 -13.19 1.78 19.30
CA ALA A 30 -14.01 1.39 20.42
C ALA A 30 -15.37 0.94 19.92
N ASP A 31 -15.62 -0.36 20.01
CA ASP A 31 -16.97 -0.92 19.92
C ASP A 31 -17.68 -0.63 21.25
N GLY A 32 -18.85 -0.01 21.17
CA GLY A 32 -19.65 0.32 22.35
C GLY A 32 -20.25 -0.92 22.98
N SER A 33 -19.54 -1.60 23.86
CA SER A 33 -20.06 -2.48 24.89
C SER A 33 -19.15 -2.51 26.10
N THR A 34 -19.68 -2.09 27.19
CA THR A 34 -19.30 -2.29 28.61
C THR A 34 -18.00 -3.06 28.88
N GLY A 35 -16.98 -2.32 29.32
CA GLY A 35 -16.00 -2.82 30.29
C GLY A 35 -14.91 -3.73 29.75
N SER A 36 -13.98 -3.17 28.98
CA SER A 36 -12.63 -3.73 28.86
C SER A 36 -11.64 -2.58 29.03
N SER A 37 -10.78 -2.68 30.01
CA SER A 37 -9.67 -1.76 30.20
C SER A 37 -8.69 -1.93 29.05
N THR A 38 -8.85 -1.10 28.00
CA THR A 38 -7.76 -0.88 27.04
C THR A 38 -6.66 -0.17 27.82
N THR A 39 -5.54 -0.83 28.04
CA THR A 39 -4.28 -0.20 28.47
C THR A 39 -3.90 0.81 27.40
N SER A 40 -4.33 2.06 27.58
CA SER A 40 -3.73 3.17 26.86
C SER A 40 -2.26 3.20 27.25
N SER A 41 -1.33 3.02 26.29
CA SER A 41 0.08 3.25 26.54
C SER A 41 0.24 4.61 27.19
N SER A 42 0.87 4.67 28.36
CA SER A 42 1.11 5.95 29.01
C SER A 42 2.08 6.77 28.16
N LEU A 43 2.05 8.10 28.28
CA LEU A 43 3.07 8.94 27.62
C LEU A 43 4.50 8.56 28.03
N ALA A 44 4.67 7.98 29.24
CA ALA A 44 5.94 7.46 29.71
C ALA A 44 6.39 6.23 28.89
N ASP A 45 5.46 5.29 28.58
CA ASP A 45 5.76 4.12 27.77
C ASP A 45 6.14 4.55 26.34
N ILE A 46 5.49 5.58 25.81
CA ILE A 46 5.79 6.13 24.48
C ILE A 46 7.16 6.82 24.49
N LYS A 47 7.51 7.54 25.54
CA LYS A 47 8.80 8.19 25.70
C LYS A 47 9.95 7.17 25.78
N GLU A 48 9.74 6.04 26.45
CA GLU A 48 10.66 4.90 26.44
C GLU A 48 10.78 4.28 25.04
N MET A 49 9.66 4.21 24.30
CA MET A 49 9.65 3.75 22.92
C MET A 49 10.50 4.61 21.98
N LEU A 50 10.44 5.94 22.14
CA LEU A 50 11.19 6.88 21.28
C LEU A 50 12.71 6.84 21.53
N ASN A 51 13.14 6.44 22.73
CA ASN A 51 14.55 6.32 23.10
C ASN A 51 15.15 4.93 22.82
N ALA A 52 14.40 4.01 22.18
CA ALA A 52 14.91 2.69 21.83
C ALA A 52 16.00 2.81 20.75
N ALA A 53 17.09 2.08 20.91
CA ALA A 53 18.18 1.99 19.92
C ALA A 53 17.66 1.43 18.59
N SER A 54 18.24 1.86 17.48
CA SER A 54 17.98 1.26 16.16
C SER A 54 18.62 -0.14 16.06
N TYR A 55 18.19 -0.94 15.06
CA TYR A 55 18.82 -2.23 14.78
C TYR A 55 20.31 -2.07 14.43
N GLU A 56 20.70 -1.02 13.73
CA GLU A 56 22.11 -0.73 13.41
C GLU A 56 22.93 -0.48 14.69
N GLU A 57 22.42 0.32 15.61
CA GLU A 57 23.07 0.56 16.92
C GLU A 57 23.13 -0.73 17.74
N TYR A 58 22.06 -1.53 17.74
CA TYR A 58 22.04 -2.83 18.39
C TYR A 58 23.10 -3.77 17.79
N ARG A 59 23.23 -3.85 16.47
CA ARG A 59 24.24 -4.65 15.77
C ARG A 59 25.67 -4.15 16.08
N ALA A 60 25.86 -2.83 16.10
CA ALA A 60 27.14 -2.23 16.46
C ALA A 60 27.57 -2.58 17.90
N LYS A 61 26.62 -2.59 18.86
CA LYS A 61 26.85 -3.03 20.24
C LYS A 61 27.27 -4.49 20.33
N HIS A 62 26.81 -5.34 19.44
CA HIS A 62 27.11 -6.77 19.39
C HIS A 62 28.04 -7.15 18.22
N ALA A 63 28.85 -6.23 17.71
CA ALA A 63 29.74 -6.47 16.57
C ALA A 63 30.75 -7.60 16.78
N ASP A 64 31.20 -7.79 18.02
CA ASP A 64 32.15 -8.86 18.39
C ASP A 64 31.46 -10.23 18.68
N ALA A 65 30.12 -10.26 18.73
CA ALA A 65 29.38 -11.49 18.99
C ALA A 65 29.42 -12.41 17.76
N LYS A 66 29.68 -13.68 18.00
CA LYS A 66 29.66 -14.70 16.94
C LYS A 66 28.23 -15.17 16.67
N ARG A 67 27.96 -15.54 15.44
CA ARG A 67 26.73 -16.28 15.12
C ARG A 67 26.76 -17.64 15.81
N ALA A 68 25.60 -18.06 16.33
CA ALA A 68 25.39 -19.39 16.87
C ALA A 68 25.72 -20.46 15.81
N THR A 69 25.95 -21.68 16.27
CA THR A 69 26.23 -22.82 15.40
C THR A 69 25.11 -23.84 15.38
N GLN A 70 24.19 -23.75 16.35
CA GLN A 70 23.10 -24.70 16.53
C GLN A 70 21.73 -24.02 16.33
N THR A 71 20.81 -24.81 15.79
CA THR A 71 19.40 -24.41 15.67
C THR A 71 18.64 -24.88 16.90
N VAL A 72 17.73 -24.03 17.40
CA VAL A 72 16.85 -24.31 18.54
C VAL A 72 15.39 -24.18 18.10
N GLU A 73 14.64 -25.29 18.25
CA GLU A 73 13.18 -25.26 18.02
C GLU A 73 12.47 -24.94 19.32
N VAL A 74 11.53 -24.01 19.29
CA VAL A 74 10.72 -23.62 20.44
C VAL A 74 9.46 -24.48 20.46
N ASP A 75 9.20 -25.13 21.58
CA ASP A 75 7.92 -25.82 21.80
C ASP A 75 6.81 -24.76 21.99
N VAL A 76 6.02 -24.52 20.96
CA VAL A 76 5.01 -23.44 20.96
C VAL A 76 3.71 -23.84 21.67
N CYS A 77 3.43 -25.15 21.84
CA CYS A 77 2.16 -25.66 22.35
C CYS A 77 2.31 -26.58 23.57
N GLY A 78 3.53 -26.91 24.01
CA GLY A 78 3.77 -27.83 25.12
C GLY A 78 3.16 -27.35 26.44
N GLU A 79 2.77 -28.29 27.28
CA GLU A 79 2.24 -27.99 28.62
C GLU A 79 3.31 -27.30 29.47
N GLY A 80 3.05 -26.04 29.86
CA GLY A 80 4.01 -25.21 30.62
C GLY A 80 5.12 -24.58 29.79
N ALA A 81 5.15 -24.76 28.47
CA ALA A 81 6.17 -24.19 27.58
C ALA A 81 5.99 -22.67 27.39
N TYR A 82 4.81 -22.15 27.65
CA TYR A 82 4.49 -20.73 27.46
C TYR A 82 3.61 -20.18 28.57
N THR A 83 3.62 -18.86 28.69
CA THR A 83 2.73 -18.07 29.55
C THR A 83 2.03 -17.00 28.73
N VAL A 84 0.78 -16.67 29.06
CA VAL A 84 0.00 -15.67 28.33
C VAL A 84 -0.47 -14.54 29.24
N LYS A 85 -0.59 -13.34 28.66
CA LYS A 85 -1.28 -12.19 29.28
C LYS A 85 -2.43 -11.80 28.33
N GLY A 86 -3.67 -11.86 28.81
CA GLY A 86 -4.88 -11.64 28.03
C GLY A 86 -5.66 -12.93 27.80
N ASP A 87 -6.84 -12.80 27.20
CA ASP A 87 -7.78 -13.90 26.99
C ASP A 87 -7.78 -14.34 25.51
N GLY A 88 -8.29 -15.53 25.23
CA GLY A 88 -8.53 -16.02 23.87
C GLY A 88 -7.41 -16.89 23.28
N PHE A 89 -6.27 -17.05 23.95
CA PHE A 89 -5.22 -17.98 23.52
C PHE A 89 -5.70 -19.42 23.64
N LYS A 90 -5.46 -20.22 22.60
CA LYS A 90 -5.87 -21.64 22.57
C LYS A 90 -5.03 -22.41 21.55
N THR A 91 -4.89 -23.71 21.78
CA THR A 91 -4.30 -24.62 20.80
C THR A 91 -5.32 -24.94 19.71
N VAL A 92 -4.93 -24.84 18.44
CA VAL A 92 -5.76 -25.16 17.27
C VAL A 92 -4.95 -26.00 16.27
N GLU A 93 -5.64 -26.67 15.35
CA GLU A 93 -5.03 -27.47 14.30
C GLU A 93 -5.52 -26.95 12.92
N HIS A 94 -4.56 -26.72 12.02
CA HIS A 94 -4.82 -26.39 10.61
C HIS A 94 -3.96 -27.30 9.73
N ASP A 95 -4.55 -27.95 8.73
CA ASP A 95 -3.88 -28.80 7.74
C ASP A 95 -2.95 -29.87 8.37
N GLY A 96 -3.36 -30.42 9.54
CA GLY A 96 -2.59 -31.42 10.27
C GLY A 96 -1.41 -30.90 11.10
N VAL A 97 -1.24 -29.57 11.17
CA VAL A 97 -0.25 -28.92 12.05
C VAL A 97 -0.95 -28.29 13.23
N THR A 98 -0.52 -28.67 14.45
CA THR A 98 -1.00 -28.07 15.69
C THR A 98 -0.22 -26.80 16.00
N GLY A 99 -0.92 -25.72 16.34
CA GLY A 99 -0.33 -24.43 16.66
C GLY A 99 -1.04 -23.69 17.79
N LEU A 100 -0.43 -22.61 18.27
CA LEU A 100 -0.98 -21.73 19.28
C LEU A 100 -1.69 -20.55 18.60
N TYR A 101 -3.01 -20.49 18.71
CA TYR A 101 -3.80 -19.34 18.28
C TYR A 101 -3.54 -18.14 19.20
N THR A 102 -3.18 -17.00 18.59
CA THR A 102 -2.95 -15.71 19.27
C THR A 102 -3.99 -14.70 18.81
N PRO A 103 -4.78 -14.12 19.72
CA PRO A 103 -5.82 -13.14 19.38
C PRO A 103 -5.24 -11.78 18.96
N ASN A 104 -6.13 -10.82 18.65
CA ASN A 104 -5.77 -9.46 18.24
C ASN A 104 -4.98 -8.66 19.30
N THR A 105 -5.15 -9.01 20.57
CA THR A 105 -4.53 -8.33 21.73
C THR A 105 -4.01 -9.35 22.74
N GLY A 106 -3.05 -8.91 23.56
CA GLY A 106 -2.41 -9.75 24.56
C GLY A 106 -1.00 -10.19 24.15
N SER A 107 -0.34 -10.96 24.98
CA SER A 107 1.01 -11.43 24.69
C SER A 107 1.21 -12.86 25.12
N VAL A 108 2.12 -13.54 24.46
CA VAL A 108 2.59 -14.89 24.78
C VAL A 108 4.10 -14.88 24.94
N THR A 109 4.59 -15.52 25.99
CA THR A 109 6.02 -15.62 26.32
C THR A 109 6.41 -17.09 26.38
N TRP A 110 7.42 -17.48 25.63
CA TRP A 110 8.07 -18.79 25.69
C TRP A 110 9.40 -18.69 26.40
N THR A 111 9.70 -19.70 27.20
CA THR A 111 11.02 -19.88 27.80
C THR A 111 11.83 -20.83 26.91
N VAL A 112 12.99 -20.39 26.47
CA VAL A 112 13.82 -21.12 25.50
C VAL A 112 15.21 -21.30 26.07
N GLU A 113 15.68 -22.54 26.10
CA GLU A 113 17.05 -22.89 26.50
C GLU A 113 17.97 -22.83 25.28
N VAL A 114 18.94 -21.89 25.23
CA VAL A 114 19.93 -21.84 24.14
C VAL A 114 21.27 -22.45 24.57
N PRO A 115 21.92 -23.25 23.70
CA PRO A 115 23.10 -24.04 24.09
C PRO A 115 24.38 -23.20 24.18
N GLU A 116 24.44 -22.01 23.57
CA GLU A 116 25.63 -21.17 23.48
C GLU A 116 25.26 -19.69 23.38
N ASP A 117 26.18 -18.83 23.84
CA ASP A 117 26.08 -17.39 23.57
C ASP A 117 26.27 -17.14 22.08
N GLY A 118 25.40 -16.30 21.48
CA GLY A 118 25.56 -15.98 20.08
C GLY A 118 24.41 -15.19 19.46
N LEU A 119 24.59 -14.86 18.19
CA LEU A 119 23.57 -14.22 17.36
C LEU A 119 22.72 -15.28 16.69
N TYR A 120 21.42 -15.20 16.91
CA TYR A 120 20.41 -16.08 16.33
C TYR A 120 19.45 -15.24 15.48
N ALA A 121 19.14 -15.71 14.27
CA ALA A 121 17.98 -15.25 13.56
C ALA A 121 16.73 -16.02 14.01
N ILE A 122 15.56 -15.43 13.87
CA ILE A 122 14.29 -16.05 14.26
C ILE A 122 13.38 -16.15 13.05
N ARG A 123 12.75 -17.31 12.87
CA ARG A 123 11.66 -17.51 11.92
C ARG A 123 10.45 -18.08 12.64
N ILE A 124 9.27 -17.73 12.13
CA ILE A 124 7.97 -18.13 12.65
C ILE A 124 7.18 -18.81 11.55
N LEU A 125 6.76 -20.06 11.76
CA LEU A 125 5.73 -20.69 10.94
C LEU A 125 4.37 -20.24 11.47
N TYR A 126 3.57 -19.57 10.66
CA TYR A 126 2.29 -19.02 11.07
C TYR A 126 1.19 -19.31 10.07
N TYR A 127 -0.03 -19.38 10.57
CA TYR A 127 -1.25 -19.47 9.79
C TYR A 127 -2.06 -18.18 10.00
N PRO A 128 -2.28 -17.38 8.94
CA PRO A 128 -3.02 -16.12 9.03
C PRO A 128 -4.51 -16.42 9.18
N GLU A 129 -5.06 -16.20 10.36
CA GLU A 129 -6.48 -16.39 10.61
C GLU A 129 -7.34 -15.37 9.84
N GLU A 130 -8.63 -15.70 9.67
CA GLU A 130 -9.58 -14.74 9.13
C GLU A 130 -9.68 -13.50 10.03
N GLY A 131 -9.74 -12.31 9.43
CA GLY A 131 -9.77 -11.07 10.16
C GLY A 131 -10.25 -9.90 9.30
N ARG A 132 -10.05 -8.68 9.80
CA ARG A 132 -10.60 -7.45 9.20
C ARG A 132 -9.59 -6.66 8.36
N THR A 133 -8.30 -6.81 8.64
CA THR A 133 -7.23 -6.07 7.95
C THR A 133 -6.38 -6.97 7.07
N THR A 134 -5.49 -6.36 6.32
CA THR A 134 -4.65 -7.04 5.32
C THR A 134 -3.34 -7.59 5.87
N SER A 135 -2.93 -7.16 7.06
CA SER A 135 -1.68 -7.56 7.70
C SER A 135 -1.85 -7.85 9.19
N ILE A 136 -0.96 -8.65 9.72
CA ILE A 136 -0.86 -9.03 11.13
C ILE A 136 0.31 -8.26 11.73
N GLU A 137 0.11 -7.65 12.91
CA GLU A 137 1.17 -6.86 13.56
C GLU A 137 1.53 -7.44 14.92
N ARG A 138 2.84 -7.54 15.16
CA ARG A 138 3.41 -8.08 16.39
C ARG A 138 4.58 -7.24 16.89
N VAL A 139 4.78 -7.21 18.21
CA VAL A 139 6.00 -6.72 18.86
C VAL A 139 6.78 -7.92 19.37
N LEU A 140 8.07 -7.95 19.12
CA LEU A 140 8.96 -8.93 19.72
C LEU A 140 9.69 -8.32 20.91
N MET A 141 9.71 -9.07 22.02
CA MET A 141 10.56 -8.79 23.16
C MET A 141 11.48 -9.99 23.41
N VAL A 142 12.70 -9.71 23.78
CA VAL A 142 13.70 -10.68 24.21
C VAL A 142 14.07 -10.36 25.66
N ASN A 143 13.91 -11.34 26.55
CA ASN A 143 14.18 -11.16 27.98
C ASN A 143 13.43 -9.96 28.59
N GLU A 144 12.14 -9.82 28.21
CA GLU A 144 11.21 -8.79 28.68
C GLU A 144 11.48 -7.36 28.15
N GLU A 145 12.50 -7.18 27.31
CA GLU A 145 12.83 -5.90 26.68
C GLU A 145 12.67 -5.95 25.16
N VAL A 146 12.29 -4.84 24.53
CA VAL A 146 12.33 -4.71 23.07
C VAL A 146 13.78 -4.42 22.67
N PRO A 147 14.44 -5.28 21.90
CA PRO A 147 15.88 -5.19 21.67
C PRO A 147 16.29 -3.97 20.83
N PHE A 148 15.43 -3.51 19.95
CA PHE A 148 15.63 -2.34 19.07
C PHE A 148 14.27 -1.85 18.53
N SER A 149 14.24 -0.62 18.01
CA SER A 149 12.99 0.05 17.58
C SER A 149 12.20 -0.74 16.54
N GLU A 150 12.84 -1.34 15.55
CA GLU A 150 12.19 -2.06 14.45
C GLU A 150 11.51 -3.37 14.91
N ALA A 151 11.92 -3.95 16.04
CA ALA A 151 11.26 -5.11 16.62
C ALA A 151 9.87 -4.81 17.22
N ARG A 152 9.50 -3.52 17.29
CA ARG A 152 8.17 -3.06 17.74
C ARG A 152 7.10 -3.14 16.66
N SER A 153 7.49 -3.30 15.39
CA SER A 153 6.55 -3.34 14.26
C SER A 153 6.91 -4.44 13.28
N LEU A 154 6.65 -5.67 13.68
CA LEU A 154 6.75 -6.82 12.80
C LEU A 154 5.45 -7.01 12.05
N THR A 155 5.48 -6.86 10.73
CA THR A 155 4.31 -6.99 9.85
C THR A 155 4.35 -8.32 9.11
N LEU A 156 3.40 -9.19 9.41
CA LEU A 156 3.23 -10.48 8.73
C LEU A 156 2.07 -10.36 7.73
N MET A 157 2.31 -10.76 6.50
CA MET A 157 1.34 -10.65 5.43
C MET A 157 0.35 -11.81 5.44
N LYS A 158 -0.84 -11.60 4.88
CA LYS A 158 -1.83 -12.64 4.63
C LYS A 158 -1.70 -13.14 3.19
N ASN A 159 -2.34 -14.25 2.86
CA ASN A 159 -2.39 -14.80 1.51
C ASN A 159 -3.77 -14.55 0.90
N TRP A 160 -3.79 -13.98 -0.31
CA TRP A 160 -4.99 -13.67 -1.08
C TRP A 160 -4.92 -14.31 -2.45
N GLU A 161 -6.04 -14.87 -2.92
CA GLU A 161 -6.16 -15.50 -4.21
C GLU A 161 -7.34 -14.94 -4.98
N ASN A 162 -7.16 -14.70 -6.27
CA ASN A 162 -8.22 -14.26 -7.16
C ASN A 162 -9.09 -15.43 -7.60
N GLN A 163 -10.39 -15.23 -7.59
CA GLN A 163 -11.34 -16.20 -8.10
C GLN A 163 -11.51 -16.03 -9.61
N TYR A 164 -10.70 -16.77 -10.38
CA TYR A 164 -10.79 -16.78 -11.83
C TYR A 164 -11.96 -17.62 -12.31
N GLN A 165 -12.56 -17.23 -13.45
CA GLN A 165 -13.54 -18.01 -14.16
C GLN A 165 -12.85 -19.03 -15.07
N LYS A 166 -13.59 -20.03 -15.54
CA LYS A 166 -13.09 -20.88 -16.62
C LYS A 166 -12.92 -20.06 -17.90
N ALA A 167 -11.81 -20.26 -18.58
CA ALA A 167 -11.63 -19.69 -19.90
C ALA A 167 -12.70 -20.25 -20.87
N LYS A 168 -13.14 -19.40 -21.79
CA LYS A 168 -14.04 -19.78 -22.91
C LYS A 168 -13.33 -19.41 -24.22
N VAL A 169 -12.88 -20.40 -24.96
CA VAL A 169 -12.11 -20.21 -26.19
C VAL A 169 -12.92 -20.67 -27.40
N GLN A 170 -13.11 -19.75 -28.32
CA GLN A 170 -13.83 -20.08 -29.57
C GLN A 170 -12.87 -20.72 -30.59
N PRO A 171 -13.30 -21.76 -31.29
CA PRO A 171 -12.50 -22.36 -32.39
C PRO A 171 -12.27 -21.36 -33.51
N GLY A 172 -11.07 -21.35 -34.05
CA GLY A 172 -10.72 -20.56 -35.23
C GLY A 172 -11.55 -20.90 -36.45
N LYS A 173 -11.55 -20.04 -37.50
CA LYS A 173 -12.39 -20.20 -38.73
C LYS A 173 -12.25 -21.57 -39.47
N LYS A 174 -11.16 -22.31 -39.23
CA LYS A 174 -10.88 -23.60 -39.86
C LYS A 174 -10.74 -24.74 -38.86
N GLU A 175 -11.09 -24.52 -37.62
CA GLU A 175 -10.91 -25.43 -36.50
C GLU A 175 -12.29 -25.81 -35.93
N THR A 176 -12.45 -27.04 -35.49
CA THR A 176 -13.65 -27.46 -34.76
C THR A 176 -13.39 -27.38 -33.26
N ALA A 177 -14.44 -27.23 -32.44
CA ALA A 177 -14.33 -27.23 -30.99
C ALA A 177 -13.62 -28.51 -30.47
N GLU A 178 -13.85 -29.67 -31.08
CA GLU A 178 -13.17 -30.91 -30.69
C GLU A 178 -11.66 -30.90 -31.03
N GLN A 179 -11.26 -30.24 -32.13
CA GLN A 179 -9.85 -30.09 -32.49
C GLN A 179 -9.16 -29.12 -31.52
N LEU A 180 -9.79 -28.01 -31.20
CA LEU A 180 -9.30 -27.05 -30.22
C LEU A 180 -9.19 -27.66 -28.82
N LYS A 181 -10.20 -28.45 -28.40
CA LYS A 181 -10.13 -29.20 -27.15
C LYS A 181 -8.96 -30.16 -27.12
N ALA A 182 -8.74 -30.91 -28.21
CA ALA A 182 -7.61 -31.85 -28.33
C ALA A 182 -6.26 -31.09 -28.21
N ALA A 183 -6.15 -29.91 -28.83
CA ALA A 183 -4.98 -29.04 -28.69
C ALA A 183 -4.80 -28.52 -27.25
N ALA A 184 -5.87 -28.08 -26.57
CA ALA A 184 -5.83 -27.66 -25.19
C ALA A 184 -5.38 -28.79 -24.24
N VAL A 185 -5.93 -29.99 -24.40
CA VAL A 185 -5.52 -31.19 -23.64
C VAL A 185 -4.05 -31.55 -23.93
N ALA A 186 -3.60 -31.49 -25.19
CA ALA A 186 -2.21 -31.73 -25.54
C ALA A 186 -1.26 -30.67 -24.96
N ALA A 187 -1.73 -29.42 -24.75
CA ALA A 187 -1.00 -28.35 -24.07
C ALA A 187 -0.95 -28.55 -22.56
N GLY A 188 -1.80 -29.42 -21.97
CA GLY A 188 -1.82 -29.71 -20.54
C GLY A 188 -3.10 -29.30 -19.80
N PHE A 189 -4.09 -28.70 -20.46
CA PHE A 189 -5.38 -28.37 -19.86
C PHE A 189 -6.28 -29.63 -19.80
N THR A 190 -6.04 -30.44 -18.78
CA THR A 190 -6.65 -31.79 -18.67
C THR A 190 -8.16 -31.75 -18.38
N ASP A 191 -8.69 -30.66 -17.89
CA ASP A 191 -10.10 -30.40 -17.60
C ASP A 191 -10.86 -29.79 -18.80
N ALA A 192 -10.20 -29.62 -19.96
CA ALA A 192 -10.81 -28.99 -21.12
C ALA A 192 -12.03 -29.79 -21.63
N ALA A 193 -13.15 -29.08 -21.77
CA ALA A 193 -14.44 -29.61 -22.22
C ALA A 193 -15.01 -28.74 -23.35
N VAL A 194 -15.92 -29.28 -24.14
CA VAL A 194 -16.70 -28.50 -25.11
C VAL A 194 -18.06 -28.20 -24.52
N GLU A 195 -18.36 -26.91 -24.36
CA GLU A 195 -19.65 -26.38 -23.87
C GLU A 195 -20.13 -25.34 -24.89
N ASP A 196 -21.34 -25.43 -25.36
CA ASP A 196 -21.98 -24.52 -26.34
C ASP A 196 -21.14 -24.16 -27.57
N GLY A 197 -20.27 -25.10 -28.03
CA GLY A 197 -19.40 -24.90 -29.16
C GLY A 197 -18.08 -24.20 -28.90
N GLU A 198 -17.83 -23.81 -27.64
CA GLU A 198 -16.57 -23.28 -27.15
C GLU A 198 -15.79 -24.30 -26.34
N VAL A 199 -14.50 -24.13 -26.21
CA VAL A 199 -13.66 -24.94 -25.31
C VAL A 199 -13.47 -24.23 -23.99
N VAL A 200 -13.83 -24.92 -22.91
CA VAL A 200 -13.81 -24.36 -21.51
C VAL A 200 -12.81 -25.13 -20.66
N PHE A 201 -11.98 -24.43 -19.93
CA PHE A 201 -11.04 -25.02 -18.94
C PHE A 201 -10.66 -24.00 -17.84
N ALA A 202 -10.23 -24.50 -16.70
CA ALA A 202 -9.82 -23.67 -15.56
C ALA A 202 -8.45 -23.00 -15.77
N ALA A 203 -8.19 -21.93 -15.03
CA ALA A 203 -6.84 -21.37 -14.93
C ALA A 203 -5.89 -22.39 -14.31
N PRO A 204 -4.70 -22.62 -14.89
CA PRO A 204 -3.78 -23.64 -14.40
C PRO A 204 -3.11 -23.14 -13.10
N ALA A 205 -2.96 -24.03 -12.13
CA ALA A 205 -2.19 -23.75 -10.90
C ALA A 205 -0.68 -23.60 -11.18
N CYS A 206 -0.19 -24.17 -12.28
CA CYS A 206 1.20 -24.10 -12.72
C CYS A 206 1.23 -23.96 -14.25
N MET A 207 1.89 -22.91 -14.73
CA MET A 207 2.04 -22.67 -16.18
C MET A 207 3.22 -23.43 -16.74
N THR A 208 3.00 -24.19 -17.84
CA THR A 208 4.06 -24.85 -18.62
C THR A 208 4.34 -24.13 -19.93
N ALA A 209 5.44 -24.47 -20.59
CA ALA A 209 5.76 -23.90 -21.91
C ALA A 209 4.66 -24.18 -22.96
N ALA A 210 4.09 -25.38 -22.94
CA ALA A 210 3.03 -25.76 -23.89
C ALA A 210 1.72 -25.01 -23.59
N MET A 211 1.35 -24.87 -22.31
CA MET A 211 0.18 -24.07 -21.90
C MET A 211 0.38 -22.59 -22.27
N SER A 212 1.55 -22.02 -21.98
CA SER A 212 1.88 -20.63 -22.32
C SER A 212 1.75 -20.39 -23.83
N ALA A 213 2.33 -21.25 -24.66
CA ALA A 213 2.21 -21.15 -26.12
C ALA A 213 0.75 -21.25 -26.62
N PHE A 214 -0.04 -22.14 -26.02
CA PHE A 214 -1.47 -22.28 -26.35
C PHE A 214 -2.24 -21.01 -25.95
N CYS A 215 -1.97 -20.46 -24.75
CA CYS A 215 -2.61 -19.22 -24.28
C CYS A 215 -2.27 -18.03 -25.19
N ASP A 216 -1.02 -17.91 -25.63
CA ASP A 216 -0.58 -16.85 -26.55
C ASP A 216 -1.26 -16.96 -27.91
N GLU A 217 -1.38 -18.20 -28.48
CA GLU A 217 -1.99 -18.45 -29.76
C GLU A 217 -3.49 -18.14 -29.80
N HIS A 218 -4.18 -18.49 -28.69
CA HIS A 218 -5.65 -18.42 -28.63
C HIS A 218 -6.15 -17.25 -27.77
N LEU A 219 -5.26 -16.37 -27.25
CA LEU A 219 -5.58 -15.22 -26.39
C LEU A 219 -6.49 -15.61 -25.21
N VAL A 220 -6.09 -16.65 -24.49
CA VAL A 220 -6.87 -17.23 -23.39
C VAL A 220 -7.01 -16.25 -22.23
N ARG A 221 -8.25 -16.09 -21.75
CA ARG A 221 -8.58 -15.19 -20.64
C ARG A 221 -9.47 -15.89 -19.61
N TYR A 222 -9.24 -15.60 -18.32
CA TYR A 222 -9.94 -16.24 -17.19
C TYR A 222 -10.82 -15.26 -16.41
N PHE A 223 -11.13 -14.10 -16.98
CA PHE A 223 -11.98 -13.10 -16.35
C PHE A 223 -13.44 -13.26 -16.75
N GLN A 224 -14.32 -12.91 -15.83
CA GLN A 224 -15.72 -12.76 -16.11
C GLN A 224 -15.92 -11.58 -17.09
N LEU A 225 -16.83 -11.74 -18.03
CA LEU A 225 -17.16 -10.69 -18.99
C LEU A 225 -18.49 -10.05 -18.63
N ASP A 226 -18.59 -8.73 -18.86
CA ASP A 226 -19.86 -8.03 -18.87
C ASP A 226 -20.61 -8.20 -20.22
N ILE A 227 -21.81 -7.68 -20.31
CA ILE A 227 -22.64 -7.70 -21.55
C ILE A 227 -21.98 -7.00 -22.74
N LYS A 228 -21.03 -6.11 -22.51
CA LYS A 228 -20.25 -5.39 -23.53
C LYS A 228 -18.92 -6.09 -23.83
N SER A 229 -18.72 -7.30 -23.30
CA SER A 229 -17.50 -8.09 -23.38
C SER A 229 -16.28 -7.43 -22.72
N ASN A 230 -16.49 -6.50 -21.76
CA ASN A 230 -15.42 -6.00 -20.90
C ASN A 230 -15.08 -7.03 -19.85
N GLU A 231 -13.80 -7.16 -19.54
CA GLU A 231 -13.33 -8.00 -18.45
C GLU A 231 -13.61 -7.32 -17.09
N LEU A 232 -14.14 -8.09 -16.17
CA LEU A 232 -14.44 -7.69 -14.81
C LEU A 232 -13.33 -8.13 -13.87
N ARG A 233 -13.00 -7.25 -12.91
CA ARG A 233 -12.03 -7.55 -11.88
C ARG A 233 -12.50 -8.77 -11.06
N PRO A 234 -11.65 -9.79 -10.88
CA PRO A 234 -11.99 -10.96 -10.10
C PRO A 234 -12.20 -10.59 -8.61
N VAL A 235 -13.01 -11.37 -7.93
CA VAL A 235 -13.14 -11.30 -6.47
C VAL A 235 -11.88 -11.91 -5.86
N SER A 236 -11.21 -11.18 -4.99
CA SER A 236 -10.08 -11.69 -4.22
C SER A 236 -10.57 -12.18 -2.86
N LYS A 237 -10.16 -13.37 -2.45
CA LYS A 237 -10.48 -13.96 -1.15
C LYS A 237 -9.22 -14.27 -0.39
N GLN A 238 -9.28 -14.11 0.92
CA GLN A 238 -8.22 -14.64 1.78
C GLN A 238 -8.20 -16.17 1.64
N ALA A 239 -7.04 -16.71 1.34
CA ALA A 239 -6.78 -18.14 1.23
C ALA A 239 -5.71 -18.52 2.26
N PRO A 240 -6.09 -18.70 3.54
CA PRO A 240 -5.12 -18.96 4.61
C PRO A 240 -4.36 -20.24 4.33
N LYS A 241 -3.04 -20.17 4.49
CA LYS A 241 -2.12 -21.32 4.41
C LYS A 241 -0.96 -21.12 5.38
N TRP A 242 -0.28 -22.18 5.74
CA TRP A 242 0.94 -22.08 6.53
C TRP A 242 2.00 -21.29 5.76
N MET A 243 2.55 -20.26 6.40
CA MET A 243 3.56 -19.37 5.85
C MET A 243 4.72 -19.22 6.81
N THR A 244 5.93 -19.06 6.29
CA THR A 244 7.12 -18.79 7.10
C THR A 244 7.44 -17.30 7.04
N TYR A 245 7.56 -16.67 8.21
CA TYR A 245 8.05 -15.31 8.35
C TYR A 245 9.43 -15.31 8.99
N TYR A 246 10.40 -14.76 8.28
CA TYR A 246 11.73 -14.49 8.79
C TYR A 246 11.71 -13.08 9.38
N LEU A 247 12.05 -12.93 10.66
CA LEU A 247 12.00 -11.64 11.34
C LEU A 247 12.96 -10.66 10.64
N ARG A 248 12.40 -9.56 10.16
CA ARG A 248 13.11 -8.56 9.36
C ARG A 248 12.41 -7.20 9.47
N ASP A 249 13.06 -6.18 8.94
CA ASP A 249 12.53 -4.84 8.90
C ASP A 249 11.28 -4.77 8.00
N SER A 250 10.17 -4.33 8.58
CA SER A 250 8.90 -4.15 7.88
C SER A 250 8.87 -2.89 7.00
N SER A 251 9.78 -1.94 7.21
CA SER A 251 9.92 -0.76 6.34
C SER A 251 10.65 -1.07 5.03
N GLY A 252 11.37 -2.19 4.98
CA GLY A 252 12.18 -2.61 3.83
C GLY A 252 13.49 -1.84 3.67
N SER A 253 13.88 -1.02 4.65
CA SER A 253 15.15 -0.30 4.66
C SER A 253 16.34 -1.23 4.88
N ILE A 254 16.15 -2.30 5.68
CA ILE A 254 17.14 -3.33 5.96
C ILE A 254 16.74 -4.61 5.20
N ALA A 255 17.56 -4.97 4.22
CA ALA A 255 17.27 -6.12 3.35
C ALA A 255 17.50 -7.48 4.01
N GLU A 256 18.25 -7.52 5.11
CA GLU A 256 18.63 -8.73 5.81
C GLU A 256 17.66 -9.08 6.95
N ASN A 257 17.68 -10.37 7.35
CA ASN A 257 16.91 -10.80 8.51
C ASN A 257 17.57 -10.30 9.79
N PHE A 258 16.78 -9.99 10.82
CA PHE A 258 17.29 -9.58 12.11
C PHE A 258 18.04 -10.71 12.81
N GLU A 259 19.12 -10.36 13.48
CA GLU A 259 19.87 -11.23 14.37
C GLU A 259 19.77 -10.70 15.82
N PHE A 260 19.51 -11.61 16.75
CA PHE A 260 19.30 -11.32 18.17
C PHE A 260 20.41 -11.97 18.96
N PHE A 261 21.06 -11.22 19.84
CA PHE A 261 22.04 -11.78 20.77
C PHE A 261 21.34 -12.46 21.93
N LEU A 262 21.60 -13.74 22.12
CA LEU A 262 21.07 -14.55 23.23
C LEU A 262 22.24 -15.11 24.03
N GLU A 263 22.11 -15.04 25.36
CA GLU A 263 23.07 -15.67 26.28
C GLU A 263 22.75 -17.16 26.44
N LYS A 264 23.77 -17.95 26.65
CA LYS A 264 23.63 -19.39 26.94
C LYS A 264 22.72 -19.62 28.16
N GLY A 265 21.78 -20.53 28.03
CA GLY A 265 20.83 -20.88 29.07
C GLY A 265 19.41 -20.35 28.75
N GLU A 266 18.68 -20.08 29.81
CA GLU A 266 17.28 -19.68 29.72
C GLU A 266 17.13 -18.25 29.17
N ASN A 267 16.37 -18.11 28.08
CA ASN A 267 15.95 -16.85 27.49
C ASN A 267 14.43 -16.80 27.30
N LYS A 268 13.86 -15.63 27.33
CA LYS A 268 12.42 -15.42 27.12
C LYS A 268 12.17 -14.74 25.78
N ILE A 269 11.33 -15.36 24.95
CA ILE A 269 10.86 -14.79 23.68
C ILE A 269 9.38 -14.45 23.86
N THR A 270 9.02 -13.18 23.74
CA THR A 270 7.64 -12.72 23.87
C THR A 270 7.15 -12.11 22.56
N LEU A 271 5.96 -12.52 22.12
CA LEU A 271 5.22 -11.87 21.04
C LEU A 271 3.97 -11.21 21.60
N GLU A 272 3.88 -9.89 21.44
CA GLU A 272 2.71 -9.11 21.78
C GLU A 272 1.86 -8.85 20.52
N SER A 273 0.58 -9.17 20.60
CA SER A 273 -0.39 -8.92 19.52
C SER A 273 -0.81 -7.44 19.52
N LYS A 274 -0.68 -6.79 18.35
CA LYS A 274 -1.16 -5.42 18.14
C LYS A 274 -2.36 -5.36 17.23
N ASN A 275 -2.40 -6.24 16.22
CA ASN A 275 -3.47 -6.28 15.23
C ASN A 275 -3.59 -7.69 14.64
N GLU A 276 -4.80 -8.13 14.37
CA GLU A 276 -5.18 -9.39 13.70
C GLU A 276 -4.72 -10.69 14.41
N PRO A 277 -5.55 -11.73 14.37
CA PRO A 277 -5.21 -13.02 14.93
C PRO A 277 -4.31 -13.83 14.00
N MET A 278 -3.50 -14.71 14.58
CA MET A 278 -2.77 -15.73 13.85
C MET A 278 -2.55 -16.97 14.70
N THR A 279 -2.33 -18.11 14.06
CA THR A 279 -1.88 -19.33 14.72
C THR A 279 -0.39 -19.53 14.47
N ILE A 280 0.39 -19.77 15.51
CA ILE A 280 1.83 -20.02 15.45
C ILE A 280 2.07 -21.51 15.49
N GLY A 281 2.64 -22.09 14.42
CA GLY A 281 2.95 -23.52 14.31
C GLY A 281 4.32 -23.86 14.88
N SER A 282 5.32 -23.01 14.65
CA SER A 282 6.65 -23.16 15.24
C SER A 282 7.40 -21.84 15.31
N ILE A 283 8.36 -21.75 16.21
CA ILE A 283 9.36 -20.68 16.28
C ILE A 283 10.72 -21.37 16.26
N THR A 284 11.59 -20.96 15.34
CA THR A 284 12.92 -21.53 15.22
C THR A 284 13.97 -20.44 15.37
N LEU A 285 14.90 -20.62 16.29
CA LEU A 285 16.11 -19.81 16.40
C LEU A 285 17.22 -20.53 15.64
N TYR A 286 17.85 -19.85 14.69
CA TYR A 286 18.83 -20.50 13.80
C TYR A 286 20.01 -19.57 13.51
N PRO A 287 21.20 -20.14 13.22
CA PRO A 287 22.33 -19.34 12.74
C PRO A 287 22.03 -18.81 11.34
N LEU A 288 22.13 -17.49 11.16
CA LEU A 288 21.94 -16.89 9.83
C LEU A 288 23.15 -17.26 8.95
N ALA A 289 22.87 -17.96 7.85
CA ALA A 289 23.88 -18.24 6.85
C ALA A 289 24.00 -17.06 5.86
N ASP A 290 25.21 -16.75 5.44
CA ASP A 290 25.40 -15.76 4.41
C ASP A 290 24.82 -16.27 3.07
N THR A 291 24.02 -15.45 2.43
CA THR A 291 23.50 -15.76 1.10
C THR A 291 24.65 -15.66 0.11
N ILE A 292 24.82 -16.68 -0.75
CA ILE A 292 25.87 -16.69 -1.79
C ILE A 292 25.68 -15.51 -2.75
N THR A 293 26.78 -14.91 -3.19
CA THR A 293 26.74 -13.89 -4.25
C THR A 293 26.38 -14.50 -5.59
N TYR A 294 25.92 -13.68 -6.55
CA TYR A 294 25.67 -14.16 -7.92
C TYR A 294 26.93 -14.73 -8.57
N GLU A 295 28.11 -14.20 -8.26
CA GLU A 295 29.39 -14.73 -8.75
C GLU A 295 29.60 -16.17 -8.26
N GLN A 296 29.41 -16.44 -6.98
CA GLN A 296 29.47 -17.81 -6.42
C GLN A 296 28.39 -18.73 -7.01
N TYR A 297 27.18 -18.19 -7.17
CA TYR A 297 26.08 -18.89 -7.80
C TYR A 297 26.39 -19.26 -9.25
N SER A 298 26.87 -18.34 -10.07
CA SER A 298 27.24 -18.59 -11.46
C SER A 298 28.39 -19.60 -11.61
N GLN A 299 29.35 -19.59 -10.67
CA GLN A 299 30.41 -20.60 -10.61
C GLN A 299 29.85 -22.00 -10.31
N LYS A 300 28.86 -22.11 -9.41
CA LYS A 300 28.20 -23.40 -9.10
C LYS A 300 27.55 -24.03 -10.33
N TYR A 301 26.99 -23.22 -11.20
CA TYR A 301 26.30 -23.70 -12.42
C TYR A 301 27.11 -23.49 -13.70
N ALA A 302 28.42 -23.19 -13.58
CA ALA A 302 29.29 -22.98 -14.73
C ALA A 302 29.31 -24.21 -15.68
N GLY A 303 29.12 -23.93 -16.97
CA GLY A 303 29.10 -24.98 -18.02
C GLY A 303 27.78 -25.73 -18.15
N LYS A 304 26.73 -25.39 -17.37
CA LYS A 304 25.40 -25.92 -17.63
C LYS A 304 24.85 -25.33 -18.93
N PRO A 305 24.15 -26.11 -19.75
CA PRO A 305 23.54 -25.63 -20.99
C PRO A 305 22.42 -24.63 -20.70
N ALA A 306 22.10 -23.79 -21.66
CA ALA A 306 20.84 -23.04 -21.64
C ALA A 306 19.64 -24.03 -21.71
N GLY A 307 18.57 -23.70 -21.04
CA GLY A 307 17.30 -24.41 -21.18
C GLY A 307 16.73 -24.32 -22.61
N GLN A 308 15.60 -24.95 -22.87
CA GLN A 308 15.00 -24.94 -24.19
C GLN A 308 13.58 -24.36 -24.22
N ASP A 309 12.98 -24.18 -23.06
CA ASP A 309 11.59 -23.78 -22.92
C ASP A 309 11.45 -22.27 -22.80
N THR A 310 10.31 -21.74 -23.27
CA THR A 310 9.88 -20.39 -23.02
C THR A 310 8.51 -20.45 -22.37
N VAL A 311 8.39 -19.85 -21.18
CA VAL A 311 7.14 -19.76 -20.42
C VAL A 311 6.86 -18.29 -20.17
N ARG A 312 5.72 -17.78 -20.62
CA ARG A 312 5.22 -16.45 -20.28
C ARG A 312 4.18 -16.57 -19.20
N LEU A 313 4.33 -15.75 -18.16
CA LEU A 313 3.46 -15.63 -17.03
C LEU A 313 2.85 -14.23 -17.08
N GLU A 314 1.60 -14.13 -17.51
CA GLU A 314 0.87 -12.86 -17.53
C GLU A 314 0.63 -12.42 -16.08
N ALA A 315 1.04 -11.19 -15.73
CA ALA A 315 1.08 -10.75 -14.34
C ALA A 315 -0.31 -10.63 -13.73
N GLU A 316 -1.34 -10.37 -14.54
CA GLU A 316 -2.73 -10.31 -14.07
C GLU A 316 -3.30 -11.68 -13.63
N PHE A 317 -2.64 -12.79 -14.00
CA PHE A 317 -3.01 -14.14 -13.58
C PHE A 317 -2.09 -14.68 -12.48
N PHE A 318 -1.64 -13.79 -11.57
CA PHE A 318 -0.86 -14.22 -10.42
C PHE A 318 -1.60 -15.28 -9.58
N THR A 319 -0.86 -16.21 -9.00
CA THR A 319 -1.42 -17.32 -8.22
C THR A 319 -1.80 -16.90 -6.82
N ALA A 320 -1.03 -15.97 -6.23
CA ALA A 320 -1.29 -15.44 -4.90
C ALA A 320 -0.71 -14.02 -4.74
N ALA A 321 -1.24 -13.27 -3.78
CA ALA A 321 -0.78 -11.94 -3.41
C ALA A 321 -0.83 -11.72 -1.89
N SER A 322 -0.01 -10.80 -1.40
CA SER A 322 0.04 -10.45 0.02
C SER A 322 -1.13 -9.59 0.49
N ASN A 323 -1.83 -8.93 -0.42
CA ASN A 323 -2.82 -7.91 -0.08
C ASN A 323 -3.96 -7.88 -1.10
N ILE A 324 -5.18 -7.65 -0.63
CA ILE A 324 -6.38 -7.52 -1.46
C ILE A 324 -6.31 -6.33 -2.43
N THR A 325 -5.47 -5.34 -2.16
CA THR A 325 -5.27 -4.19 -3.05
C THR A 325 -4.46 -4.53 -4.31
N LEU A 326 -3.81 -5.69 -4.34
CA LEU A 326 -3.10 -6.21 -5.51
C LEU A 326 -4.09 -6.95 -6.40
N TYR A 327 -4.54 -6.31 -7.45
CA TYR A 327 -5.53 -6.83 -8.39
C TYR A 327 -5.18 -6.46 -9.83
N PRO A 328 -5.71 -7.20 -10.81
CA PRO A 328 -5.53 -6.90 -12.22
C PRO A 328 -6.06 -5.53 -12.62
N LEU A 329 -5.31 -4.82 -13.46
CA LEU A 329 -5.59 -3.48 -13.96
C LEU A 329 -5.62 -3.44 -15.49
N GLU A 330 -6.38 -2.50 -16.05
CA GLU A 330 -6.35 -2.18 -17.47
C GLU A 330 -5.21 -1.20 -17.78
N ASP A 331 -4.36 -1.51 -18.76
CA ASP A 331 -3.51 -0.53 -19.42
C ASP A 331 -3.64 -0.69 -20.94
N ARG A 332 -4.16 0.34 -21.59
CA ARG A 332 -4.34 0.43 -23.04
C ARG A 332 -3.37 1.40 -23.70
N SER A 333 -2.38 1.89 -22.98
CA SER A 333 -1.44 2.90 -23.45
C SER A 333 -0.45 2.39 -24.50
N ASN A 334 -0.33 1.06 -24.66
CA ASN A 334 0.68 0.47 -25.53
C ASN A 334 0.13 -0.70 -26.37
N ALA A 335 0.40 -0.70 -27.67
CA ALA A 335 -0.05 -1.74 -28.60
C ALA A 335 0.60 -3.11 -28.39
N LEU A 336 1.61 -3.25 -27.53
CA LEU A 336 2.27 -4.50 -27.17
C LEU A 336 1.91 -4.99 -25.77
N ASN A 337 0.96 -4.38 -25.07
CA ASN A 337 0.43 -4.95 -23.84
C ASN A 337 -0.22 -6.30 -24.14
N SER A 338 -0.17 -7.21 -23.19
CA SER A 338 -0.64 -8.58 -23.40
C SER A 338 -1.93 -8.88 -22.62
N PRO A 339 -3.12 -8.87 -23.29
CA PRO A 339 -3.39 -8.41 -24.64
C PRO A 339 -3.60 -6.89 -24.75
N ALA A 340 -3.38 -6.32 -25.96
CA ALA A 340 -3.73 -4.94 -26.26
C ALA A 340 -5.10 -4.86 -26.93
N ASP A 341 -6.09 -4.31 -26.28
CA ASP A 341 -7.41 -4.03 -26.84
C ASP A 341 -7.90 -2.63 -26.45
N VAL A 342 -8.24 -1.82 -27.44
CA VAL A 342 -8.81 -0.49 -27.27
C VAL A 342 -10.33 -0.45 -27.43
N THR A 343 -10.94 -1.60 -27.81
CA THR A 343 -12.38 -1.69 -28.07
C THR A 343 -13.18 -2.05 -26.82
N ARG A 344 -12.55 -2.72 -25.88
CA ARG A 344 -13.15 -3.19 -24.62
C ARG A 344 -12.13 -3.04 -23.48
N THR A 345 -12.59 -3.14 -22.24
CA THR A 345 -11.71 -3.24 -21.08
C THR A 345 -11.08 -4.61 -21.03
N VAL A 346 -9.74 -4.66 -20.97
CA VAL A 346 -8.97 -5.89 -20.72
C VAL A 346 -8.03 -5.63 -19.56
N LEU A 347 -8.01 -6.57 -18.61
CA LEU A 347 -7.19 -6.51 -17.42
C LEU A 347 -5.86 -7.18 -17.71
N ASN A 348 -4.86 -6.44 -18.09
CA ASN A 348 -3.60 -6.92 -18.67
C ASN A 348 -2.34 -6.52 -17.91
N THR A 349 -2.47 -6.00 -16.70
CA THR A 349 -1.34 -5.62 -15.86
C THR A 349 -1.68 -5.75 -14.39
N VAL A 350 -0.67 -5.71 -13.51
CA VAL A 350 -0.82 -5.60 -12.07
C VAL A 350 0.11 -4.54 -11.51
N GLY A 351 -0.26 -3.90 -10.42
CA GLY A 351 0.64 -3.02 -9.66
C GLY A 351 0.37 -1.53 -9.81
N GLY A 352 1.35 -0.75 -10.32
CA GLY A 352 1.30 0.70 -10.28
C GLY A 352 1.33 1.21 -8.84
N ASP A 353 0.47 2.17 -8.51
CA ASP A 353 0.27 2.72 -7.16
C ASP A 353 -0.34 1.74 -6.14
N LYS A 354 -0.81 0.59 -6.58
CA LYS A 354 -1.37 -0.46 -5.71
C LYS A 354 -0.30 -1.41 -5.18
N TRP A 355 0.87 -1.46 -5.81
CA TRP A 355 1.98 -2.33 -5.44
C TRP A 355 3.24 -1.51 -5.18
N GLN A 356 3.28 -0.82 -4.04
CA GLN A 356 4.32 0.14 -3.71
C GLN A 356 4.82 0.10 -2.26
N THR A 357 4.12 -0.61 -1.37
CA THR A 357 4.47 -0.66 0.05
C THR A 357 5.40 -1.83 0.33
N ALA A 358 6.47 -1.61 1.10
CA ALA A 358 7.42 -2.65 1.49
C ALA A 358 6.72 -3.90 2.07
N GLY A 359 7.20 -5.07 1.70
CA GLY A 359 6.63 -6.36 2.07
C GLY A 359 5.43 -6.82 1.24
N GLN A 360 4.82 -5.98 0.38
CA GLN A 360 3.80 -6.43 -0.57
C GLN A 360 4.42 -7.34 -1.64
N TRP A 361 3.76 -8.45 -1.96
CA TRP A 361 4.26 -9.40 -2.95
C TRP A 361 3.15 -10.02 -3.80
N ILE A 362 3.55 -10.51 -4.98
CA ILE A 362 2.77 -11.41 -5.85
C ILE A 362 3.56 -12.68 -6.11
N GLU A 363 2.86 -13.79 -6.35
CA GLU A 363 3.43 -15.10 -6.71
C GLU A 363 2.95 -15.53 -8.09
N LEU A 364 3.87 -16.13 -8.87
CA LEU A 364 3.61 -16.74 -10.16
C LEU A 364 4.24 -18.12 -10.18
N THR A 365 3.48 -19.13 -10.60
CA THR A 365 3.89 -20.54 -10.53
C THR A 365 4.04 -21.13 -11.94
N PHE A 366 5.16 -21.79 -12.20
CA PHE A 366 5.50 -22.35 -13.50
C PHE A 366 6.37 -23.62 -13.40
N SER A 367 6.51 -24.33 -14.51
CA SER A 367 7.51 -25.38 -14.68
C SER A 367 8.13 -25.35 -16.06
N VAL A 368 9.35 -25.88 -16.17
CA VAL A 368 10.07 -26.07 -17.44
C VAL A 368 10.28 -27.56 -17.70
N GLY A 369 10.18 -28.00 -18.95
CA GLY A 369 10.38 -29.39 -19.32
C GLY A 369 11.87 -29.76 -19.52
N SER A 370 12.76 -28.78 -19.64
CA SER A 370 14.19 -28.99 -19.84
C SER A 370 15.02 -28.31 -18.76
N ALA A 371 15.92 -29.06 -18.13
CA ALA A 371 16.86 -28.48 -17.16
C ALA A 371 17.92 -27.61 -17.86
N GLY A 372 18.24 -26.46 -17.26
CA GLY A 372 19.26 -25.56 -17.81
C GLY A 372 19.26 -24.17 -17.21
N MET A 373 20.08 -23.29 -17.80
CA MET A 373 20.15 -21.86 -17.44
C MET A 373 19.06 -21.10 -18.19
N TYR A 374 18.35 -20.24 -17.45
CA TYR A 374 17.26 -19.42 -17.96
C TYR A 374 17.44 -17.95 -17.60
N ASP A 375 17.06 -17.07 -18.53
CA ASP A 375 16.80 -15.66 -18.26
C ASP A 375 15.39 -15.52 -17.70
N ILE A 376 15.23 -14.73 -16.66
CA ILE A 376 13.93 -14.21 -16.24
C ILE A 376 13.83 -12.77 -16.74
N VAL A 377 12.87 -12.55 -17.62
CA VAL A 377 12.66 -11.26 -18.28
C VAL A 377 11.33 -10.68 -17.83
N SER A 378 11.33 -9.43 -17.38
CA SER A 378 10.11 -8.71 -17.02
C SER A 378 9.78 -7.61 -18.02
N ARG A 379 8.48 -7.46 -18.34
CA ARG A 379 7.97 -6.29 -19.02
C ARG A 379 7.21 -5.43 -18.02
N PHE A 380 7.69 -4.22 -17.81
CA PHE A 380 7.25 -3.36 -16.72
C PHE A 380 7.24 -1.88 -17.11
N LYS A 381 6.59 -1.08 -16.28
CA LYS A 381 6.60 0.38 -16.34
C LYS A 381 6.70 0.97 -14.94
N GLN A 382 7.62 1.91 -14.75
CA GLN A 382 7.70 2.77 -13.57
C GLN A 382 7.69 4.20 -14.09
N ASP A 383 6.56 4.88 -14.05
CA ASP A 383 6.32 6.22 -14.57
C ASP A 383 5.81 7.22 -13.50
N VAL A 384 5.86 6.81 -12.23
CA VAL A 384 5.34 7.58 -11.09
C VAL A 384 6.44 8.41 -10.43
N LEU A 385 7.59 7.79 -10.14
CA LEU A 385 8.69 8.42 -9.39
C LEU A 385 9.84 8.79 -10.32
N ASP A 386 9.84 10.04 -10.79
CA ASP A 386 10.87 10.57 -11.67
C ASP A 386 12.25 10.53 -11.02
N GLY A 387 13.21 9.86 -11.67
CA GLY A 387 14.60 9.74 -11.24
C GLY A 387 14.82 8.91 -9.97
N ILE A 388 13.87 8.06 -9.61
CA ILE A 388 14.00 7.04 -8.56
C ILE A 388 13.82 5.67 -9.20
N SER A 389 14.80 4.78 -8.98
CA SER A 389 14.65 3.37 -9.32
C SER A 389 13.92 2.65 -8.19
N VAL A 390 12.94 1.81 -8.54
CA VAL A 390 12.21 1.00 -7.56
C VAL A 390 12.80 -0.40 -7.50
N CYS A 391 12.68 -1.05 -6.34
CA CYS A 391 13.30 -2.32 -6.07
C CYS A 391 12.28 -3.44 -5.78
N ARG A 392 12.65 -4.67 -6.13
CA ARG A 392 11.95 -5.90 -5.75
C ARG A 392 12.95 -6.95 -5.31
N ALA A 393 12.63 -7.65 -4.23
CA ALA A 393 13.29 -8.89 -3.89
C ALA A 393 12.61 -10.05 -4.64
N MET A 394 13.40 -10.94 -5.20
CA MET A 394 12.91 -12.16 -5.84
C MET A 394 13.22 -13.36 -4.96
N TYR A 395 12.18 -14.10 -4.65
CA TYR A 395 12.26 -15.40 -3.99
C TYR A 395 11.84 -16.47 -4.99
N ILE A 396 12.50 -17.61 -4.96
CA ILE A 396 12.14 -18.79 -5.72
C ILE A 396 11.92 -19.93 -4.74
N TYR A 397 10.83 -20.65 -4.91
CA TYR A 397 10.51 -21.85 -4.15
C TYR A 397 10.34 -23.01 -5.14
N SER A 398 10.96 -24.15 -4.85
CA SER A 398 10.87 -25.38 -5.65
C SER A 398 10.04 -26.42 -4.90
N ASP A 399 9.04 -26.99 -5.57
CA ASP A 399 8.25 -28.10 -5.02
C ASP A 399 8.82 -29.43 -5.48
N GLY A 400 8.88 -30.40 -4.53
CA GLY A 400 9.35 -31.75 -4.78
C GLY A 400 10.86 -31.96 -4.72
N LEU A 401 11.69 -30.92 -4.74
CA LEU A 401 13.12 -30.97 -4.52
C LEU A 401 13.48 -30.84 -3.03
N LYS A 402 14.68 -31.30 -2.64
CA LYS A 402 15.22 -31.22 -1.28
C LYS A 402 16.50 -30.40 -1.26
N ALA A 403 16.83 -29.86 -0.09
CA ALA A 403 18.11 -29.19 0.11
C ALA A 403 19.29 -30.08 -0.33
N GLY A 404 20.10 -29.55 -1.26
CA GLY A 404 21.21 -30.26 -1.92
C GLY A 404 20.91 -30.74 -3.32
N ASP A 405 19.65 -30.84 -3.74
CA ASP A 405 19.31 -31.17 -5.13
C ASP A 405 19.64 -30.00 -6.06
N GLU A 406 19.98 -30.30 -7.30
CA GLU A 406 20.22 -29.29 -8.31
C GLU A 406 18.93 -28.56 -8.67
N GLY A 407 18.96 -27.22 -8.62
CA GLY A 407 17.75 -26.41 -8.85
C GLY A 407 16.82 -26.32 -7.63
N TYR A 408 17.25 -26.79 -6.45
CA TYR A 408 16.51 -26.53 -5.22
C TYR A 408 16.62 -25.07 -4.81
N TYR A 409 15.47 -24.45 -4.51
CA TYR A 409 15.32 -23.11 -3.95
C TYR A 409 14.28 -23.12 -2.84
N ASP A 410 14.59 -22.37 -1.77
CA ASP A 410 13.69 -22.11 -0.64
C ASP A 410 13.89 -20.64 -0.18
N GLY A 411 13.72 -19.71 -1.11
CA GLY A 411 13.88 -18.27 -0.85
C GLY A 411 14.74 -17.56 -1.89
N VAL A 412 15.61 -16.67 -1.44
CA VAL A 412 16.47 -15.85 -2.30
C VAL A 412 17.57 -16.70 -2.95
N PRO A 413 17.67 -16.76 -4.30
CA PRO A 413 18.65 -17.65 -4.96
C PRO A 413 20.10 -17.18 -4.82
N PHE A 414 20.34 -15.88 -4.71
CA PHE A 414 21.63 -15.22 -4.50
C PHE A 414 21.42 -13.81 -3.92
N ALA A 415 22.42 -13.24 -3.29
CA ALA A 415 22.27 -11.99 -2.51
C ALA A 415 21.69 -10.83 -3.32
N GLU A 416 22.15 -10.64 -4.55
CA GLU A 416 21.70 -9.54 -5.43
C GLU A 416 20.24 -9.66 -5.87
N ALA A 417 19.63 -10.84 -5.71
CA ALA A 417 18.19 -11.02 -6.00
C ALA A 417 17.26 -10.34 -4.97
N ARG A 418 17.81 -9.83 -3.85
CA ARG A 418 17.07 -9.00 -2.89
C ARG A 418 16.87 -7.56 -3.37
N GLU A 419 17.64 -7.12 -4.37
CA GLU A 419 17.74 -5.71 -4.78
C GLU A 419 17.60 -5.55 -6.29
N LEU A 420 16.65 -6.29 -6.90
CA LEU A 420 16.39 -6.14 -8.34
C LEU A 420 15.83 -4.74 -8.62
N MET A 421 16.43 -4.05 -9.59
CA MET A 421 16.13 -2.66 -9.89
C MET A 421 15.29 -2.52 -11.16
N PHE A 422 14.32 -1.59 -11.07
CA PHE A 422 13.42 -1.20 -12.14
C PHE A 422 13.48 0.32 -12.29
N ASN A 423 14.14 0.78 -13.35
CA ASN A 423 14.38 2.20 -13.56
C ASN A 423 13.13 2.95 -14.01
N TYR A 424 13.08 4.24 -13.68
CA TYR A 424 12.04 5.14 -14.17
C TYR A 424 12.04 5.22 -15.70
N ASN A 425 10.86 5.14 -16.30
CA ASN A 425 10.63 5.50 -17.69
C ASN A 425 9.12 5.66 -17.92
N SER A 426 8.74 6.73 -18.60
CA SER A 426 7.33 6.97 -18.99
C SER A 426 6.79 5.94 -20.00
N SER A 427 7.67 5.17 -20.63
CA SER A 427 7.33 4.11 -21.58
C SER A 427 7.57 2.72 -20.97
N TRP A 428 6.86 1.71 -21.47
CA TRP A 428 7.10 0.32 -21.14
C TRP A 428 8.54 -0.10 -21.43
N GLN A 429 9.12 -0.87 -20.54
CA GLN A 429 10.47 -1.40 -20.59
C GLN A 429 10.45 -2.93 -20.58
N VAL A 430 11.49 -3.53 -21.10
CA VAL A 430 11.78 -4.98 -20.99
C VAL A 430 13.20 -5.13 -20.52
N SER A 431 13.41 -5.81 -19.41
CA SER A 431 14.76 -6.10 -18.90
C SER A 431 14.86 -7.51 -18.33
N LYS A 432 16.07 -8.07 -18.38
CA LYS A 432 16.46 -9.20 -17.56
C LYS A 432 16.61 -8.75 -16.11
N LEU A 433 16.57 -9.69 -15.17
CA LEU A 433 16.89 -9.43 -13.78
C LEU A 433 18.25 -8.74 -13.66
N ASN A 434 18.31 -7.64 -12.93
CA ASN A 434 19.55 -6.89 -12.64
C ASN A 434 19.39 -6.11 -11.33
N SER A 435 20.51 -5.74 -10.71
CA SER A 435 20.56 -4.88 -9.52
C SER A 435 21.17 -3.50 -9.81
N GLY A 436 20.86 -2.91 -10.97
CA GLY A 436 21.38 -1.60 -11.39
C GLY A 436 22.78 -1.63 -11.97
N SER A 437 23.46 -2.76 -12.01
CA SER A 437 24.71 -2.96 -12.73
C SER A 437 24.44 -3.43 -14.16
N ASP A 438 25.41 -3.28 -15.06
CA ASP A 438 25.34 -3.85 -16.42
C ASP A 438 25.30 -5.39 -16.42
N LYS A 439 25.40 -6.02 -15.23
CA LYS A 439 25.33 -7.46 -15.06
C LYS A 439 23.89 -7.90 -14.95
N THR A 440 23.47 -8.80 -15.83
CA THR A 440 22.19 -9.49 -15.77
C THR A 440 22.35 -10.86 -15.10
N TYR A 441 21.28 -11.33 -14.49
CA TYR A 441 21.26 -12.56 -13.72
C TYR A 441 20.49 -13.65 -14.47
N GLU A 442 21.04 -14.86 -14.45
CA GLU A 442 20.44 -16.09 -14.99
C GLU A 442 20.18 -17.04 -13.82
N VAL A 443 19.16 -17.90 -13.95
CA VAL A 443 18.83 -18.90 -12.94
C VAL A 443 18.85 -20.29 -13.55
N TYR A 444 19.33 -21.28 -12.78
CA TYR A 444 19.26 -22.67 -13.17
C TYR A 444 17.92 -23.27 -12.71
N LEU A 445 17.20 -23.90 -13.64
CA LEU A 445 15.96 -24.58 -13.33
C LEU A 445 16.08 -26.07 -13.71
N ALA A 446 15.58 -26.95 -12.82
CA ALA A 446 15.48 -28.38 -13.06
C ALA A 446 14.25 -28.69 -13.90
N ALA A 447 14.32 -29.76 -14.71
CA ALA A 447 13.19 -30.20 -15.53
C ALA A 447 12.03 -30.71 -14.65
N ASP A 448 10.81 -30.50 -15.12
CA ASP A 448 9.57 -31.04 -14.53
C ASP A 448 9.37 -30.70 -13.05
N THR A 449 10.04 -29.64 -12.57
CA THR A 449 9.93 -29.11 -11.21
C THR A 449 9.00 -27.91 -11.21
N VAL A 450 8.06 -27.88 -10.26
CA VAL A 450 7.19 -26.72 -10.05
C VAL A 450 7.95 -25.65 -9.28
N TYR A 451 8.03 -24.47 -9.84
CA TYR A 451 8.64 -23.29 -9.26
C TYR A 451 7.61 -22.20 -9.02
N THR A 452 7.67 -21.60 -7.84
CA THR A 452 6.95 -20.37 -7.52
C THR A 452 7.95 -19.22 -7.41
N VAL A 453 7.79 -18.19 -8.24
CA VAL A 453 8.52 -16.93 -8.15
C VAL A 453 7.66 -15.93 -7.41
N ARG A 454 8.19 -15.42 -6.31
CA ARG A 454 7.62 -14.28 -5.57
C ARG A 454 8.44 -13.04 -5.84
N LEU A 455 7.78 -11.96 -6.24
CA LEU A 455 8.35 -10.63 -6.30
C LEU A 455 7.78 -9.80 -5.15
N GLU A 456 8.65 -9.30 -4.29
CA GLU A 456 8.30 -8.56 -3.09
C GLU A 456 8.89 -7.15 -3.11
N VAL A 457 8.10 -6.16 -2.68
CA VAL A 457 8.55 -4.77 -2.56
C VAL A 457 9.60 -4.63 -1.47
N THR A 458 10.73 -4.05 -1.81
CA THR A 458 11.82 -3.69 -0.90
C THR A 458 12.39 -2.33 -1.31
N LEU A 459 13.04 -1.62 -0.40
CA LEU A 459 13.77 -0.39 -0.75
C LEU A 459 15.11 -0.68 -1.44
N GLY A 460 15.70 -1.86 -1.20
CA GLY A 460 17.00 -2.24 -1.78
C GLY A 460 18.06 -1.16 -1.53
N ALA A 461 18.80 -0.79 -2.58
CA ALA A 461 19.82 0.25 -2.51
C ALA A 461 19.30 1.64 -2.09
N MET A 462 17.99 1.89 -2.18
CA MET A 462 17.38 3.13 -1.68
C MET A 462 17.23 3.16 -0.15
N GLY A 463 17.27 1.99 0.51
CA GLY A 463 17.13 1.90 1.97
C GLY A 463 18.19 2.71 2.71
N GLU A 464 19.47 2.58 2.34
CA GLU A 464 20.58 3.36 2.89
C GLU A 464 20.38 4.87 2.64
N VAL A 465 19.98 5.25 1.42
CA VAL A 465 19.74 6.67 1.08
C VAL A 465 18.59 7.24 1.92
N VAL A 466 17.52 6.51 2.12
CA VAL A 466 16.37 6.91 2.93
C VAL A 466 16.78 7.09 4.40
N SER A 467 17.50 6.13 4.96
CA SER A 467 18.01 6.19 6.34
C SER A 467 18.90 7.39 6.56
N GLU A 468 19.90 7.57 5.69
CA GLU A 468 20.84 8.69 5.77
C GLU A 468 20.19 10.06 5.59
N VAL A 469 19.24 10.22 4.65
CA VAL A 469 18.51 11.49 4.49
C VAL A 469 17.60 11.76 5.69
N SER A 470 17.03 10.74 6.31
CA SER A 470 16.22 10.88 7.51
C SER A 470 17.05 11.41 8.69
N ASP A 471 18.25 10.87 8.87
CA ASP A 471 19.18 11.34 9.90
C ASP A 471 19.64 12.79 9.62
N VAL A 472 20.03 13.10 8.38
CA VAL A 472 20.36 14.48 7.97
C VAL A 472 19.18 15.42 8.22
N LEU A 473 17.96 15.03 7.93
CA LEU A 473 16.76 15.84 8.17
C LEU A 473 16.59 16.16 9.67
N THR A 474 16.82 15.16 10.53
CA THR A 474 16.77 15.34 12.00
C THR A 474 17.80 16.37 12.46
N HIS A 475 19.04 16.26 11.99
CA HIS A 475 20.10 17.23 12.29
C HIS A 475 19.76 18.66 11.83
N ILE A 476 19.34 18.81 10.57
CA ILE A 476 18.98 20.12 10.00
C ILE A 476 17.79 20.75 10.75
N ASN A 477 16.81 19.93 11.14
CA ASN A 477 15.69 20.43 11.95
C ASN A 477 16.15 20.90 13.33
N ASN A 478 17.05 20.18 13.98
CA ASN A 478 17.64 20.59 15.26
C ASN A 478 18.46 21.88 15.12
N ASP A 479 19.23 22.03 14.06
CA ASP A 479 19.96 23.27 13.75
C ASP A 479 18.99 24.44 13.56
N TYR A 480 17.93 24.24 12.80
CA TYR A 480 16.87 25.25 12.63
C TYR A 480 16.24 25.63 13.98
N LEU A 481 15.90 24.65 14.83
CA LEU A 481 15.34 24.90 16.17
C LEU A 481 16.32 25.68 17.07
N ASN A 482 17.60 25.37 17.02
CA ASN A 482 18.62 26.10 17.77
C ASN A 482 18.70 27.55 17.32
N ILE A 483 18.68 27.79 16.00
CA ILE A 483 18.70 29.16 15.46
C ILE A 483 17.47 29.93 15.91
N ILE A 484 16.26 29.38 15.80
CA ILE A 484 15.04 30.11 16.21
C ILE A 484 14.92 30.31 17.70
N LYS A 485 15.54 29.49 18.57
CA LYS A 485 15.65 29.74 20.02
C LYS A 485 16.40 31.03 20.33
N LEU A 486 17.42 31.37 19.51
CA LEU A 486 18.19 32.61 19.65
C LEU A 486 17.51 33.79 18.97
N THR A 487 16.97 33.60 17.75
CA THR A 487 16.55 34.71 16.90
C THR A 487 15.04 34.96 16.91
N GLY A 488 14.26 33.99 17.39
CA GLY A 488 12.82 33.94 17.16
C GLY A 488 12.47 33.47 15.74
N ALA A 489 11.21 33.19 15.48
CA ALA A 489 10.71 32.67 14.20
C ALA A 489 10.76 33.71 13.06
N SER A 490 10.89 34.99 13.37
CA SER A 490 10.96 36.08 12.38
C SER A 490 12.12 37.03 12.77
N PRO A 491 13.37 36.63 12.51
CA PRO A 491 14.54 37.38 12.91
C PRO A 491 14.66 38.73 12.15
N ASP A 492 15.26 39.71 12.80
CA ASP A 492 15.67 40.95 12.14
C ASP A 492 16.87 40.66 11.23
N LYS A 493 16.72 40.91 9.94
CA LYS A 493 17.73 40.67 8.93
C LYS A 493 18.97 41.56 9.02
N TYR A 494 18.90 42.61 9.81
CA TYR A 494 19.95 43.62 10.01
C TYR A 494 20.63 43.51 11.35
N GLN A 495 20.19 42.59 12.23
CA GLN A 495 20.84 42.33 13.50
C GLN A 495 21.92 41.27 13.34
N ASP A 496 23.09 41.58 13.84
CA ASP A 496 24.16 40.59 14.02
C ASP A 496 23.91 39.76 15.27
N TYR A 497 23.73 38.46 15.10
CA TYR A 497 23.45 37.51 16.19
C TYR A 497 24.73 36.79 16.66
N GLY A 498 25.84 36.92 15.94
CA GLY A 498 27.13 36.30 16.27
C GLY A 498 27.01 34.76 16.36
N PHE A 499 26.45 34.09 15.34
CA PHE A 499 26.21 32.65 15.31
C PHE A 499 27.48 31.84 15.49
N SER A 500 28.56 32.23 14.82
CA SER A 500 29.87 31.55 14.92
C SER A 500 30.44 31.57 16.35
N ASP A 501 30.11 32.59 17.16
CA ASP A 501 30.55 32.69 18.52
C ASP A 501 29.57 32.08 19.53
N THR A 502 28.25 32.20 19.27
CA THR A 502 27.18 31.79 20.20
C THR A 502 26.76 30.34 20.03
N MET A 503 26.83 29.81 18.81
CA MET A 503 26.44 28.41 18.50
C MET A 503 27.36 27.78 17.44
N PRO A 504 28.67 27.66 17.70
CA PRO A 504 29.65 27.15 16.77
C PRO A 504 29.33 25.71 16.33
N ASP A 505 28.79 24.88 17.21
CA ASP A 505 28.44 23.49 16.92
C ASP A 505 27.35 23.40 15.84
N THR A 506 26.32 24.26 15.89
CA THR A 506 25.26 24.35 14.87
C THR A 506 25.83 24.76 13.52
N MET A 507 26.76 25.73 13.47
CA MET A 507 27.42 26.17 12.24
C MET A 507 28.25 25.03 11.63
N ILE A 508 29.00 24.31 12.46
CA ILE A 508 29.81 23.13 12.03
C ILE A 508 28.89 22.01 11.54
N ASP A 509 27.78 21.73 12.23
CA ASP A 509 26.87 20.65 11.86
C ASP A 509 26.22 20.95 10.51
N MET A 510 25.75 22.17 10.24
CA MET A 510 25.20 22.55 8.93
C MET A 510 26.18 22.23 7.80
N VAL A 511 27.49 22.54 7.95
CA VAL A 511 28.52 22.23 6.95
C VAL A 511 28.73 20.72 6.83
N LYS A 512 28.65 19.97 7.92
CA LYS A 512 28.75 18.51 7.93
C LYS A 512 27.58 17.90 7.18
N GLN A 513 26.33 18.32 7.45
CA GLN A 513 25.14 17.82 6.77
C GLN A 513 25.14 18.19 5.29
N ALA A 514 25.66 19.37 4.90
CA ALA A 514 25.85 19.75 3.52
C ALA A 514 26.73 18.72 2.75
N ARG A 515 27.84 18.29 3.35
CA ARG A 515 28.73 17.28 2.74
C ARG A 515 28.08 15.91 2.63
N ARG A 516 27.26 15.52 3.63
CA ARG A 516 26.49 14.28 3.58
C ARG A 516 25.52 14.31 2.40
N LEU A 517 24.72 15.39 2.26
CA LEU A 517 23.80 15.57 1.13
C LEU A 517 24.51 15.56 -0.24
N GLU A 518 25.71 16.17 -0.36
CA GLU A 518 26.54 16.09 -1.58
C GLU A 518 26.93 14.64 -1.93
N THR A 519 27.21 13.82 -0.90
CA THR A 519 27.54 12.39 -1.07
C THR A 519 26.30 11.61 -1.49
N LEU A 520 25.19 11.80 -0.80
CA LEU A 520 23.90 11.17 -1.11
C LEU A 520 23.40 11.52 -2.52
N ALA A 521 23.58 12.77 -2.96
CA ALA A 521 23.27 13.18 -4.32
C ALA A 521 24.08 12.40 -5.39
N LYS A 522 25.34 12.07 -5.11
CA LYS A 522 26.17 11.22 -5.99
C LYS A 522 25.74 9.76 -5.96
N GLN A 523 25.41 9.21 -4.76
CA GLN A 523 24.89 7.86 -4.62
C GLN A 523 23.55 7.72 -5.38
N LEU A 524 22.62 8.65 -5.19
CA LEU A 524 21.33 8.65 -5.89
C LEU A 524 21.51 8.72 -7.42
N THR A 525 22.47 9.55 -7.90
CA THR A 525 22.80 9.60 -9.34
C THR A 525 23.35 8.26 -9.85
N ALA A 526 24.15 7.57 -9.04
CA ALA A 526 24.70 6.26 -9.42
C ALA A 526 23.60 5.18 -9.44
N ILE A 527 22.68 5.20 -8.48
CA ILE A 527 21.53 4.29 -8.41
C ILE A 527 20.57 4.50 -9.59
N ALA A 528 20.18 5.75 -9.86
CA ALA A 528 19.23 6.08 -10.93
C ALA A 528 19.85 6.02 -12.34
N GLY A 529 21.17 6.07 -12.45
CA GLY A 529 21.89 6.12 -13.74
C GLY A 529 21.84 7.48 -14.43
N GLU A 530 21.09 8.45 -13.87
CA GLU A 530 20.95 9.81 -14.41
C GLU A 530 20.75 10.85 -13.31
N LYS A 531 20.93 12.12 -13.65
CA LYS A 531 20.71 13.23 -12.73
C LYS A 531 19.23 13.66 -12.77
N SER A 532 18.53 13.40 -11.67
CA SER A 532 17.10 13.70 -11.51
C SER A 532 16.82 15.05 -10.82
N SER A 533 15.55 15.43 -10.78
CA SER A 533 15.04 16.57 -9.99
C SER A 533 15.34 16.40 -8.49
N ASN A 534 15.31 15.18 -7.98
CA ASN A 534 15.62 14.84 -6.60
C ASN A 534 17.10 15.08 -6.28
N VAL A 535 18.00 14.67 -7.16
CA VAL A 535 19.44 14.96 -7.03
C VAL A 535 19.70 16.48 -7.00
N ALA A 536 19.06 17.23 -7.91
CA ALA A 536 19.20 18.70 -7.94
C ALA A 536 18.68 19.36 -6.66
N THR A 537 17.64 18.78 -6.04
CA THR A 537 17.09 19.23 -4.76
C THR A 537 18.10 19.02 -3.62
N LEU A 538 18.68 17.81 -3.49
CA LEU A 538 19.69 17.53 -2.48
C LEU A 538 20.92 18.46 -2.63
N GLU A 539 21.41 18.66 -3.86
CA GLU A 539 22.52 19.59 -4.15
C GLU A 539 22.19 21.05 -3.80
N LYS A 540 20.94 21.49 -4.05
CA LYS A 540 20.49 22.84 -3.70
C LYS A 540 20.48 23.04 -2.19
N ILE A 541 19.98 22.06 -1.43
CA ILE A 541 19.94 22.11 0.03
C ILE A 541 21.34 22.06 0.60
N ALA A 542 22.20 21.19 0.08
CA ALA A 542 23.61 21.12 0.47
C ALA A 542 24.33 22.46 0.31
N ARG A 543 24.08 23.16 -0.80
CA ARG A 543 24.65 24.50 -1.03
C ARG A 543 24.15 25.50 -0.02
N LEU A 544 22.83 25.53 0.24
CA LEU A 544 22.22 26.42 1.21
C LEU A 544 22.81 26.22 2.61
N LEU A 545 22.92 25.00 3.08
CA LEU A 545 23.48 24.67 4.39
C LEU A 545 24.96 25.07 4.48
N LYS A 546 25.70 24.91 3.41
CA LYS A 546 27.10 25.30 3.35
C LYS A 546 27.27 26.82 3.44
N GLU A 547 26.43 27.58 2.71
CA GLU A 547 26.42 29.04 2.78
C GLU A 547 26.08 29.49 4.21
N MET A 548 25.00 29.01 4.81
CA MET A 548 24.60 29.32 6.17
C MET A 548 25.65 28.94 7.21
N GLY A 549 26.25 27.76 7.10
CA GLY A 549 27.25 27.28 8.07
C GLY A 549 28.63 27.91 7.94
N THR A 550 28.88 28.76 6.92
CA THR A 550 30.16 29.45 6.72
C THR A 550 30.12 30.96 6.86
N ASP A 551 28.93 31.56 6.82
CA ASP A 551 28.71 33.02 6.92
C ASP A 551 27.50 33.31 7.83
N ASP A 552 27.76 34.01 8.94
CA ASP A 552 26.74 34.40 9.95
C ASP A 552 25.60 35.22 9.33
N ASP A 553 25.92 36.09 8.38
CA ASP A 553 24.95 36.94 7.67
C ASP A 553 23.97 36.14 6.82
N ASP A 554 24.39 35.00 6.33
CA ASP A 554 23.60 34.16 5.46
C ASP A 554 22.61 33.27 6.24
N VAL A 555 22.82 33.09 7.56
CA VAL A 555 21.92 32.32 8.42
C VAL A 555 20.54 32.96 8.44
N VAL A 556 20.44 34.22 8.79
CA VAL A 556 19.15 34.96 8.90
C VAL A 556 18.50 35.15 7.54
N LYS A 557 19.31 35.49 6.52
CA LYS A 557 18.82 35.69 5.12
C LYS A 557 18.14 34.44 4.59
N ASN A 558 18.67 33.28 4.92
CA ASN A 558 18.27 31.99 4.33
C ASN A 558 17.37 31.15 5.25
N LEU A 559 17.07 31.59 6.48
CA LEU A 559 16.29 30.82 7.47
C LEU A 559 14.93 30.36 6.96
N SER A 560 14.19 31.20 6.25
CA SER A 560 12.91 30.85 5.64
C SER A 560 13.07 29.80 4.53
N SER A 561 14.18 29.87 3.77
CA SER A 561 14.51 28.88 2.74
C SER A 561 14.87 27.54 3.37
N LEU A 562 15.59 27.53 4.50
CA LEU A 562 15.91 26.34 5.27
C LEU A 562 14.63 25.64 5.74
N LYS A 563 13.69 26.37 6.35
CA LYS A 563 12.39 25.85 6.76
C LYS A 563 11.64 25.17 5.59
N THR A 564 11.60 25.81 4.44
CA THR A 564 10.95 25.25 3.24
C THR A 564 11.67 23.97 2.77
N ASN A 565 13.00 23.96 2.82
CA ASN A 565 13.80 22.82 2.40
C ASN A 565 13.70 21.61 3.36
N ILE A 566 13.51 21.83 4.66
CA ILE A 566 13.16 20.77 5.63
C ILE A 566 11.89 20.03 5.17
N GLY A 567 10.83 20.79 4.81
CA GLY A 567 9.62 20.20 4.26
C GLY A 567 9.85 19.45 2.93
N THR A 568 10.72 19.97 2.06
CA THR A 568 11.06 19.31 0.80
C THR A 568 11.80 17.99 1.00
N LEU A 569 12.72 17.92 1.97
CA LEU A 569 13.38 16.66 2.35
C LEU A 569 12.39 15.64 2.90
N GLY A 570 11.42 16.08 3.70
CA GLY A 570 10.34 15.22 4.20
C GLY A 570 9.49 14.63 3.05
N THR A 571 9.16 15.43 2.03
CA THR A 571 8.46 14.95 0.84
C THR A 571 9.33 13.94 0.06
N PHE A 572 10.63 14.23 -0.13
CA PHE A 572 11.56 13.30 -0.77
C PHE A 572 11.59 11.94 -0.04
N LEU A 573 11.66 11.93 1.31
CA LEU A 573 11.64 10.70 2.11
C LEU A 573 10.34 9.91 1.89
N SER A 574 9.20 10.60 1.92
CA SER A 574 7.91 9.96 1.67
C SER A 574 7.85 9.33 0.28
N ASP A 575 8.31 10.03 -0.74
CA ASP A 575 8.33 9.53 -2.12
C ASP A 575 9.31 8.35 -2.27
N ALA A 576 10.50 8.43 -1.67
CA ALA A 576 11.54 7.41 -1.77
C ALA A 576 11.18 6.09 -1.05
N GLN A 577 10.32 6.15 -0.03
CA GLN A 577 9.80 4.97 0.66
C GLN A 577 8.74 4.23 -0.14
N THR A 578 8.08 4.88 -1.09
CA THR A 578 7.14 4.21 -1.99
C THR A 578 7.86 3.60 -3.18
N GLN A 579 7.40 2.42 -3.62
CA GLN A 579 8.09 1.62 -4.65
C GLN A 579 7.11 1.16 -5.75
N PRO A 580 6.42 2.08 -6.45
CA PRO A 580 5.39 1.74 -7.43
C PRO A 580 5.98 1.06 -8.66
N LEU A 581 5.43 -0.08 -9.05
CA LEU A 581 5.81 -0.82 -10.25
C LEU A 581 4.59 -1.43 -10.91
N GLN A 582 4.39 -1.16 -12.18
CA GLN A 582 3.40 -1.83 -13.02
C GLN A 582 4.05 -2.95 -13.82
N LEU A 583 3.50 -4.15 -13.77
CA LEU A 583 4.01 -5.35 -14.42
C LEU A 583 2.97 -5.88 -15.42
N ASP A 584 3.41 -6.16 -16.63
CA ASP A 584 2.61 -6.80 -17.71
C ASP A 584 2.82 -8.33 -17.65
N TYR A 585 4.07 -8.79 -17.81
CA TYR A 585 4.39 -10.21 -17.71
C TYR A 585 5.81 -10.46 -17.20
N ILE A 586 6.03 -11.69 -16.73
CA ILE A 586 7.35 -12.29 -16.56
C ILE A 586 7.51 -13.41 -17.61
N GLN A 587 8.64 -13.42 -18.31
CA GLN A 587 8.97 -14.48 -19.27
C GLN A 587 10.23 -15.20 -18.83
N ILE A 588 10.13 -16.51 -18.64
CA ILE A 588 11.24 -17.44 -18.44
C ILE A 588 11.64 -17.92 -19.84
N GLN A 589 12.88 -17.69 -20.23
CA GLN A 589 13.37 -18.07 -21.56
C GLN A 589 14.81 -18.62 -21.48
N PRO A 590 15.26 -19.42 -22.47
CA PRO A 590 16.64 -19.92 -22.50
C PRO A 590 17.67 -18.82 -22.36
N ALA A 591 18.69 -19.02 -21.53
CA ALA A 591 19.74 -18.04 -21.30
C ALA A 591 20.38 -17.58 -22.62
N GLY A 592 20.56 -16.27 -22.77
CA GLY A 592 21.11 -15.68 -24.00
C GLY A 592 20.12 -15.52 -25.16
N SER A 593 18.84 -15.83 -24.96
CA SER A 593 17.80 -15.64 -25.98
C SER A 593 17.54 -14.15 -26.26
N LYS A 594 16.98 -13.87 -27.42
CA LYS A 594 16.60 -12.51 -27.82
C LYS A 594 15.49 -11.97 -26.92
N MET A 595 15.68 -10.78 -26.41
CA MET A 595 14.67 -10.07 -25.60
C MET A 595 13.42 -9.72 -26.41
N PRO A 596 12.21 -9.84 -25.84
CA PRO A 596 11.00 -9.28 -26.41
C PRO A 596 11.13 -7.75 -26.61
N ARG A 597 10.33 -7.20 -27.50
CA ARG A 597 10.29 -5.74 -27.70
C ARG A 597 9.43 -5.09 -26.63
N ALA A 598 9.93 -4.00 -26.03
CA ALA A 598 9.20 -3.23 -25.04
C ALA A 598 8.08 -2.38 -25.69
N ASN A 599 8.34 -1.77 -26.85
CA ASN A 599 7.47 -0.80 -27.47
C ASN A 599 7.17 -1.15 -28.95
N PRO A 600 5.99 -0.77 -29.45
CA PRO A 600 5.59 -1.01 -30.84
C PRO A 600 6.43 -0.19 -31.82
N ASN A 601 6.47 -0.62 -33.06
CA ASN A 601 6.98 0.22 -34.13
C ASN A 601 5.99 1.36 -34.45
N PHE A 602 6.44 2.39 -35.20
CA PHE A 602 5.63 3.57 -35.48
C PHE A 602 4.25 3.22 -36.10
N LEU A 603 4.20 2.27 -37.04
CA LEU A 603 2.96 1.89 -37.70
C LEU A 603 1.98 1.17 -36.75
N GLN A 604 2.50 0.32 -35.86
CA GLN A 604 1.70 -0.36 -34.83
C GLN A 604 1.15 0.66 -33.82
N ALA A 605 2.00 1.57 -33.33
CA ALA A 605 1.59 2.64 -32.42
C ALA A 605 0.53 3.53 -33.08
N PHE A 606 0.76 4.00 -34.29
CA PHE A 606 -0.18 4.85 -35.02
C PHE A 606 -1.53 4.15 -35.24
N ALA A 607 -1.52 2.87 -35.66
CA ALA A 607 -2.74 2.11 -35.85
C ALA A 607 -3.52 1.91 -34.54
N HIS A 608 -2.81 1.67 -33.43
CA HIS A 608 -3.39 1.55 -32.11
C HIS A 608 -4.06 2.85 -31.66
N GLU A 609 -3.35 3.99 -31.74
CA GLU A 609 -3.87 5.30 -31.39
C GLU A 609 -5.07 5.71 -32.27
N MET A 610 -5.00 5.47 -33.56
CA MET A 610 -6.12 5.78 -34.48
C MET A 610 -7.34 4.91 -34.17
N LYS A 611 -7.15 3.63 -33.84
CA LYS A 611 -8.23 2.74 -33.42
C LYS A 611 -8.82 3.22 -32.09
N GLY A 612 -7.98 3.59 -31.12
CA GLY A 612 -8.39 4.15 -29.81
C GLY A 612 -9.19 5.45 -29.99
N PHE A 613 -8.68 6.39 -30.78
CA PHE A 613 -9.37 7.64 -31.10
C PHE A 613 -10.76 7.37 -31.71
N TRP A 614 -10.85 6.46 -32.69
CA TRP A 614 -12.15 6.13 -33.30
C TRP A 614 -13.12 5.49 -32.31
N GLN A 615 -12.64 4.59 -31.46
CA GLN A 615 -13.45 3.92 -30.43
C GLN A 615 -13.92 4.86 -29.33
N SER A 616 -13.21 5.95 -29.05
CA SER A 616 -13.60 6.93 -28.03
C SER A 616 -14.96 7.59 -28.29
N PHE A 617 -15.47 7.54 -29.53
CA PHE A 617 -16.82 8.03 -29.87
C PHE A 617 -17.95 7.03 -29.57
N PHE A 618 -17.61 5.75 -29.33
CA PHE A 618 -18.59 4.67 -29.20
C PHE A 618 -18.53 3.95 -27.87
N ARG A 619 -17.40 4.08 -27.16
CA ARG A 619 -17.19 3.42 -25.87
C ARG A 619 -17.70 4.27 -24.72
N ASP A 620 -18.52 3.65 -23.87
CA ASP A 620 -18.87 4.23 -22.57
C ASP A 620 -17.78 3.89 -21.55
N TYR A 621 -16.95 4.88 -21.25
CA TYR A 621 -15.85 4.75 -20.26
C TYR A 621 -16.31 4.84 -18.81
N ASN A 622 -17.54 5.24 -18.55
CA ASN A 622 -18.08 5.42 -17.22
C ASN A 622 -18.77 4.16 -16.70
N SER A 623 -19.18 3.25 -17.59
CA SER A 623 -19.81 2.00 -17.21
C SER A 623 -18.82 1.10 -16.49
N MET A 624 -19.21 0.62 -15.33
CA MET A 624 -18.50 -0.42 -14.57
C MET A 624 -18.91 -1.83 -15.03
N GLY A 625 -19.81 -1.94 -16.01
CA GLY A 625 -20.34 -3.14 -16.64
C GLY A 625 -21.58 -3.70 -15.92
N ALA A 626 -22.39 -4.48 -16.60
CA ALA A 626 -23.51 -5.26 -16.06
C ALA A 626 -23.33 -6.73 -16.46
N LEU A 627 -23.70 -7.67 -15.59
CA LEU A 627 -23.49 -9.11 -15.83
C LEU A 627 -24.47 -9.76 -16.79
N GLU A 628 -25.71 -9.25 -16.89
CA GLU A 628 -26.73 -9.86 -17.72
C GLU A 628 -27.67 -8.84 -18.39
N GLU A 629 -27.99 -9.11 -19.67
CA GLU A 629 -29.09 -8.47 -20.40
C GLU A 629 -30.46 -9.09 -20.07
N SER A 630 -30.49 -10.15 -19.28
CA SER A 630 -31.59 -11.11 -19.26
C SER A 630 -32.74 -10.75 -18.29
N SER A 631 -32.62 -9.69 -17.49
CA SER A 631 -33.76 -9.24 -16.71
C SER A 631 -34.63 -8.31 -17.57
N SER A 632 -35.94 -8.48 -17.50
CA SER A 632 -36.91 -7.56 -18.10
C SER A 632 -36.82 -6.16 -17.51
N GLU A 633 -36.07 -5.98 -16.42
CA GLU A 633 -35.87 -4.75 -15.67
C GLU A 633 -34.39 -4.52 -15.36
N SER A 634 -33.88 -3.36 -15.72
CA SER A 634 -32.54 -2.91 -15.39
C SER A 634 -32.63 -1.52 -14.73
N VAL A 635 -31.82 -1.30 -13.71
CA VAL A 635 -31.72 -0.03 -12.98
C VAL A 635 -30.37 0.61 -13.27
N GLU A 636 -30.39 1.85 -13.74
CA GLU A 636 -29.19 2.64 -13.94
C GLU A 636 -28.80 3.36 -12.65
N VAL A 637 -27.65 3.03 -12.09
CA VAL A 637 -27.14 3.60 -10.83
C VAL A 637 -25.90 4.43 -11.12
N TRP A 638 -25.91 5.70 -10.74
CA TRP A 638 -24.73 6.56 -10.83
C TRP A 638 -24.08 6.76 -9.48
N LEU A 639 -22.74 6.86 -9.48
CA LEU A 639 -21.91 7.01 -8.31
C LEU A 639 -20.77 7.98 -8.59
N ALA A 640 -20.56 8.98 -7.72
CA ALA A 640 -19.44 9.90 -7.78
C ALA A 640 -18.45 9.61 -6.64
N SER A 641 -17.76 8.49 -6.70
CA SER A 641 -16.78 8.08 -5.68
C SER A 641 -15.46 7.62 -6.30
N ALA A 642 -14.50 7.23 -5.46
CA ALA A 642 -13.27 6.60 -5.94
C ALA A 642 -13.56 5.26 -6.63
N ARG A 643 -12.78 4.92 -7.64
CA ARG A 643 -12.96 3.69 -8.45
C ARG A 643 -12.91 2.42 -7.60
N ASP A 644 -12.10 2.38 -6.55
CA ASP A 644 -11.99 1.22 -5.66
C ASP A 644 -13.27 0.99 -4.85
N GLN A 645 -13.88 2.06 -4.32
CA GLN A 645 -15.18 1.99 -3.63
C GLN A 645 -16.29 1.53 -4.58
N SER A 646 -16.30 2.06 -5.79
CA SER A 646 -17.25 1.65 -6.84
C SER A 646 -17.11 0.16 -7.17
N GLN A 647 -15.90 -0.38 -7.13
CA GLN A 647 -15.65 -1.80 -7.37
C GLN A 647 -16.18 -2.69 -6.23
N VAL A 648 -16.08 -2.24 -4.98
CA VAL A 648 -16.67 -2.97 -3.84
C VAL A 648 -18.17 -3.04 -3.98
N LEU A 649 -18.83 -1.90 -4.27
CA LEU A 649 -20.27 -1.86 -4.51
C LEU A 649 -20.67 -2.77 -5.68
N ARG A 650 -19.91 -2.75 -6.75
CA ARG A 650 -20.12 -3.63 -7.88
C ARG A 650 -20.07 -5.11 -7.51
N ASN A 651 -19.08 -5.50 -6.69
CA ASN A 651 -18.97 -6.88 -6.24
C ASN A 651 -20.18 -7.29 -5.39
N LEU A 652 -20.69 -6.39 -4.54
CA LEU A 652 -21.92 -6.62 -3.77
C LEU A 652 -23.13 -6.77 -4.69
N ILE A 653 -23.28 -5.90 -5.68
CA ILE A 653 -24.37 -5.99 -6.66
C ILE A 653 -24.32 -7.35 -7.39
N ASN A 654 -23.15 -7.75 -7.88
CA ASN A 654 -23.02 -8.95 -8.69
C ASN A 654 -23.14 -10.26 -7.89
N ASN A 655 -22.63 -10.27 -6.64
CA ASN A 655 -22.55 -11.49 -5.84
C ASN A 655 -23.75 -11.69 -4.90
N ASP A 656 -24.46 -10.61 -4.56
CA ASP A 656 -25.57 -10.69 -3.61
C ASP A 656 -26.88 -10.10 -4.17
N TYR A 657 -26.88 -8.84 -4.61
CA TYR A 657 -28.10 -8.16 -5.02
C TYR A 657 -28.75 -8.81 -6.27
N THR A 658 -28.04 -8.84 -7.38
CA THR A 658 -28.57 -9.35 -8.66
C THR A 658 -28.99 -10.82 -8.57
N PRO A 659 -28.22 -11.75 -7.96
CA PRO A 659 -28.64 -13.14 -7.82
C PRO A 659 -29.88 -13.33 -6.97
N ASN A 660 -30.11 -12.48 -5.96
CA ASN A 660 -31.24 -12.61 -5.05
C ASN A 660 -32.51 -11.88 -5.55
N THR A 661 -32.35 -10.82 -6.34
CA THR A 661 -33.47 -9.99 -6.82
C THR A 661 -33.84 -10.22 -8.28
N ASN A 662 -32.90 -10.77 -9.07
CA ASN A 662 -33.00 -10.88 -10.53
C ASN A 662 -33.18 -9.51 -11.23
N ILE A 663 -32.69 -8.43 -10.61
CA ILE A 663 -32.68 -7.07 -11.18
C ILE A 663 -31.25 -6.78 -11.63
N ALA A 664 -31.07 -6.45 -12.90
CA ALA A 664 -29.78 -6.03 -13.43
C ALA A 664 -29.48 -4.57 -13.01
N VAL A 665 -28.23 -4.29 -12.64
CA VAL A 665 -27.79 -2.94 -12.27
C VAL A 665 -26.67 -2.50 -13.21
N ASP A 666 -26.90 -1.40 -13.96
CA ASP A 666 -25.87 -0.72 -14.74
C ASP A 666 -25.22 0.37 -13.88
N LEU A 667 -24.14 0.00 -13.20
CA LEU A 667 -23.38 0.92 -12.35
C LEU A 667 -22.45 1.80 -13.19
N LYS A 668 -22.60 3.13 -13.08
CA LYS A 668 -21.76 4.11 -13.77
C LYS A 668 -21.01 5.00 -12.80
N LEU A 669 -19.72 5.14 -13.01
CA LEU A 669 -18.87 6.06 -12.28
C LEU A 669 -18.87 7.41 -13.01
N VAL A 670 -19.44 8.43 -12.40
CA VAL A 670 -19.61 9.76 -13.02
C VAL A 670 -18.83 10.84 -12.26
N ALA A 671 -18.47 11.91 -12.96
CA ALA A 671 -17.86 13.07 -12.31
C ALA A 671 -18.89 13.81 -11.43
N GLY A 672 -18.43 14.32 -10.28
CA GLY A 672 -19.28 15.15 -9.42
C GLY A 672 -19.90 16.35 -10.18
N GLY A 673 -21.16 16.65 -9.86
CA GLY A 673 -21.90 17.77 -10.48
C GLY A 673 -22.56 17.47 -11.83
N THR A 674 -22.45 16.23 -12.35
CA THR A 674 -23.08 15.85 -13.64
C THR A 674 -24.58 15.56 -13.53
N LEU A 675 -25.08 15.24 -12.33
CA LEU A 675 -26.45 14.78 -12.11
C LEU A 675 -27.50 15.81 -12.58
N LEU A 676 -27.45 17.06 -12.12
CA LEU A 676 -28.45 18.07 -12.44
C LEU A 676 -28.49 18.40 -13.95
N PRO A 677 -27.36 18.63 -14.65
CA PRO A 677 -27.37 18.79 -16.10
C PRO A 677 -27.97 17.59 -16.84
N SER A 678 -27.73 16.37 -16.37
CA SER A 678 -28.25 15.15 -17.00
C SER A 678 -29.76 15.01 -16.80
N ILE A 679 -30.27 15.32 -15.61
CA ILE A 679 -31.74 15.36 -15.36
C ILE A 679 -32.42 16.37 -16.26
N LEU A 680 -31.82 17.57 -16.41
CA LEU A 680 -32.34 18.62 -17.31
C LEU A 680 -32.32 18.20 -18.79
N ALA A 681 -31.41 17.31 -19.17
CA ALA A 681 -31.29 16.72 -20.49
C ALA A 681 -32.14 15.44 -20.67
N GLU A 682 -32.95 15.06 -19.69
CA GLU A 682 -33.74 13.82 -19.68
C GLU A 682 -32.89 12.54 -19.87
N SER A 683 -31.64 12.56 -19.35
CA SER A 683 -30.66 11.48 -19.43
C SER A 683 -30.03 11.15 -18.05
N GLY A 684 -30.75 11.43 -16.98
CA GLY A 684 -30.33 11.12 -15.61
C GLY A 684 -30.52 9.63 -15.28
N PRO A 685 -29.90 9.14 -14.17
CA PRO A 685 -30.03 7.76 -13.69
C PRO A 685 -31.36 7.53 -12.97
N ASP A 686 -31.68 6.27 -12.75
CA ASP A 686 -32.78 5.87 -11.85
C ASP A 686 -32.40 6.11 -10.38
N VAL A 687 -31.14 5.84 -10.01
CA VAL A 687 -30.61 6.02 -8.65
C VAL A 687 -29.25 6.74 -8.69
N TYR A 688 -29.04 7.65 -7.75
CA TYR A 688 -27.74 8.28 -7.55
C TYR A 688 -27.24 8.05 -6.12
N LEU A 689 -26.02 7.56 -5.98
CA LEU A 689 -25.36 7.29 -4.70
C LEU A 689 -24.31 8.37 -4.38
N GLY A 690 -24.13 8.67 -3.08
CA GLY A 690 -23.16 9.65 -2.61
C GLY A 690 -23.55 11.12 -2.85
N LEU A 691 -24.84 11.44 -2.96
CA LEU A 691 -25.33 12.82 -3.11
C LEU A 691 -25.23 13.55 -1.76
N ALA A 692 -24.65 14.75 -1.74
CA ALA A 692 -24.60 15.56 -0.53
C ALA A 692 -26.02 15.97 -0.07
N HIS A 693 -26.31 15.94 1.23
CA HIS A 693 -27.64 16.21 1.77
C HIS A 693 -28.22 17.58 1.33
N GLY A 694 -27.36 18.61 1.23
CA GLY A 694 -27.80 19.92 0.72
C GLY A 694 -28.25 19.88 -0.74
N ASP A 695 -27.65 19.02 -1.56
CA ASP A 695 -28.04 18.82 -2.95
C ASP A 695 -29.34 18.02 -3.06
N VAL A 696 -29.61 17.08 -2.13
CA VAL A 696 -30.89 16.36 -2.09
C VAL A 696 -32.06 17.36 -1.96
N ILE A 697 -31.99 18.27 -1.00
CA ILE A 697 -33.02 19.29 -0.80
C ILE A 697 -33.09 20.26 -2.00
N ASN A 698 -31.93 20.67 -2.52
CA ASN A 698 -31.88 21.56 -3.68
C ASN A 698 -32.53 20.96 -4.94
N TYR A 699 -32.36 19.67 -5.14
CA TYR A 699 -32.95 18.94 -6.29
C TYR A 699 -34.40 18.57 -6.04
N ALA A 700 -34.79 18.29 -4.80
CA ALA A 700 -36.18 18.07 -4.40
C ALA A 700 -37.06 19.31 -4.68
N ILE A 701 -36.61 20.52 -4.30
CA ILE A 701 -37.27 21.80 -4.59
C ILE A 701 -37.48 22.01 -6.10
N ARG A 702 -36.59 21.51 -6.94
CA ARG A 702 -36.67 21.57 -8.40
C ARG A 702 -37.47 20.41 -9.01
N SER A 703 -38.07 19.55 -8.20
CA SER A 703 -38.79 18.35 -8.66
C SER A 703 -37.88 17.40 -9.49
N ALA A 704 -36.58 17.42 -9.22
CA ALA A 704 -35.59 16.56 -9.86
C ALA A 704 -35.40 15.21 -9.13
N LEU A 705 -35.99 15.09 -7.95
CA LEU A 705 -36.02 13.85 -7.16
C LEU A 705 -37.49 13.48 -6.84
N ILE A 706 -37.77 12.20 -6.73
CA ILE A 706 -39.07 11.69 -6.34
C ILE A 706 -39.19 11.62 -4.81
N ASN A 707 -40.45 11.74 -4.31
CA ASN A 707 -40.75 11.43 -2.93
C ASN A 707 -40.70 9.89 -2.73
N ILE A 708 -39.84 9.43 -1.84
CA ILE A 708 -39.64 7.99 -1.61
C ILE A 708 -40.62 7.35 -0.63
N GLU A 709 -41.49 8.13 0.03
CA GLU A 709 -42.49 7.58 0.94
C GLU A 709 -43.56 6.74 0.22
N GLY A 710 -43.63 6.85 -1.10
CA GLY A 710 -44.52 6.06 -1.94
C GLY A 710 -44.11 4.59 -2.08
N PHE A 711 -42.94 4.20 -1.64
CA PHE A 711 -42.51 2.80 -1.65
C PHE A 711 -43.06 2.04 -0.44
N ASP A 712 -43.52 0.82 -0.66
CA ASP A 712 -44.21 0.01 0.36
C ASP A 712 -43.35 -0.28 1.59
N ASP A 713 -42.04 -0.44 1.39
CA ASP A 713 -41.04 -0.78 2.40
C ASP A 713 -40.33 0.45 3.02
N PHE A 714 -40.73 1.67 2.62
CA PHE A 714 -40.07 2.90 3.10
C PHE A 714 -40.01 3.00 4.63
N LYS A 715 -41.11 2.69 5.34
CA LYS A 715 -41.15 2.81 6.80
C LYS A 715 -40.21 1.85 7.50
N GLU A 716 -40.09 0.64 6.97
CA GLU A 716 -39.17 -0.38 7.51
C GLU A 716 -37.74 0.06 7.27
N THR A 717 -37.41 0.43 6.04
CA THR A 717 -36.08 0.90 5.65
C THR A 717 -35.67 2.16 6.44
N ALA A 718 -36.54 3.15 6.54
CA ALA A 718 -36.27 4.38 7.30
C ALA A 718 -36.05 4.12 8.80
N SER A 719 -36.64 3.05 9.36
CA SER A 719 -36.48 2.69 10.78
C SER A 719 -35.06 2.24 11.14
N HIS A 720 -34.24 1.87 10.16
CA HIS A 720 -32.83 1.51 10.35
C HIS A 720 -31.89 2.73 10.55
N PHE A 721 -32.39 3.93 10.28
CA PHE A 721 -31.63 5.17 10.42
C PHE A 721 -32.09 6.00 11.61
N THR A 722 -31.21 6.81 12.16
CA THR A 722 -31.57 7.77 13.21
C THR A 722 -32.46 8.88 12.65
N ASN A 723 -33.35 9.41 13.47
CA ASN A 723 -34.22 10.54 13.06
C ASN A 723 -33.38 11.75 12.61
N ALA A 724 -32.25 12.02 13.26
CA ALA A 724 -31.37 13.10 12.88
C ALA A 724 -30.78 12.94 11.47
N ALA A 725 -30.44 11.71 11.06
CA ALA A 725 -29.95 11.42 9.73
C ALA A 725 -31.04 11.55 8.66
N MET A 726 -32.25 11.15 8.97
CA MET A 726 -33.40 11.26 8.06
C MET A 726 -33.88 12.70 7.88
N THR A 727 -33.96 13.49 8.95
CA THR A 727 -34.49 14.88 8.93
C THR A 727 -33.80 15.77 7.90
N VAL A 728 -32.46 15.62 7.71
CA VAL A 728 -31.70 16.43 6.74
C VAL A 728 -31.96 16.07 5.27
N LEU A 729 -32.69 14.97 5.01
CA LEU A 729 -33.05 14.49 3.68
C LEU A 729 -34.55 14.69 3.39
N GLY A 730 -35.27 15.34 4.32
CA GLY A 730 -36.68 15.66 4.24
C GLY A 730 -36.93 17.15 4.01
N MET A 731 -38.11 17.44 3.47
CA MET A 731 -38.63 18.79 3.26
C MET A 731 -40.09 18.81 3.63
N GLU A 732 -40.50 19.82 4.41
CA GLU A 732 -41.91 20.06 4.75
C GLU A 732 -42.65 20.72 3.56
N ASP A 733 -43.85 20.29 3.33
CA ASP A 733 -44.75 20.91 2.37
C ASP A 733 -45.53 22.10 3.00
N ALA A 734 -46.46 22.66 2.26
CA ALA A 734 -47.29 23.81 2.73
C ALA A 734 -48.22 23.47 3.89
N ASP A 735 -48.49 22.20 4.13
CA ASP A 735 -49.34 21.67 5.20
C ASP A 735 -48.50 21.18 6.41
N GLU A 736 -47.21 21.54 6.46
CA GLU A 736 -46.23 21.15 7.49
C GLU A 736 -46.01 19.61 7.57
N ILE A 737 -46.23 18.90 6.44
CA ILE A 737 -45.97 17.46 6.34
C ILE A 737 -44.56 17.23 5.80
N MET A 738 -43.75 16.45 6.53
CA MET A 738 -42.39 16.09 6.13
C MET A 738 -42.43 15.05 5.02
N HIS A 739 -41.75 15.31 3.90
CA HIS A 739 -41.55 14.40 2.77
C HIS A 739 -40.10 14.09 2.56
N TYR A 740 -39.74 12.83 2.30
CA TYR A 740 -38.37 12.38 2.16
C TYR A 740 -37.99 12.10 0.71
N TYR A 741 -36.76 12.54 0.33
CA TYR A 741 -36.27 12.48 -1.05
C TYR A 741 -34.95 11.69 -1.18
N GLY A 742 -34.47 11.10 -0.09
CA GLY A 742 -33.25 10.29 -0.06
C GLY A 742 -33.16 9.50 1.23
N LEU A 743 -32.23 8.51 1.24
CA LEU A 743 -31.86 7.73 2.41
C LEU A 743 -30.40 8.05 2.78
N PRO A 744 -30.05 8.03 4.08
CA PRO A 744 -28.66 8.20 4.50
C PRO A 744 -27.77 7.08 3.99
N GLU A 745 -26.59 7.40 3.47
CA GLU A 745 -25.60 6.42 3.01
C GLU A 745 -24.37 6.41 3.92
N THR A 746 -23.84 7.59 4.21
CA THR A 746 -22.64 7.77 5.01
C THR A 746 -22.83 8.79 6.11
N GLN A 747 -22.09 8.60 7.20
CA GLN A 747 -22.03 9.58 8.30
C GLN A 747 -20.57 10.00 8.49
N SER A 748 -20.34 11.31 8.63
CA SER A 748 -19.02 11.87 8.92
C SER A 748 -19.08 12.73 10.18
N PHE A 749 -17.98 12.72 10.93
CA PHE A 749 -17.80 13.55 12.10
C PHE A 749 -16.34 13.97 12.24
N PRO A 750 -16.06 15.18 12.76
CA PRO A 750 -14.69 15.61 13.05
C PRO A 750 -14.09 14.81 14.21
N MET A 751 -12.85 14.35 14.03
CA MET A 751 -12.05 13.71 15.07
C MET A 751 -10.72 14.43 15.23
N MET A 752 -10.19 14.45 16.45
CA MET A 752 -8.83 14.91 16.72
C MET A 752 -7.87 13.72 16.68
N PHE A 753 -6.92 13.76 15.76
CA PHE A 753 -5.79 12.84 15.72
C PHE A 753 -4.61 13.47 16.45
N VAL A 754 -4.00 12.71 17.33
CA VAL A 754 -2.92 13.19 18.21
C VAL A 754 -1.66 12.35 18.00
N ARG A 755 -0.54 13.02 17.76
CA ARG A 755 0.81 12.43 17.76
C ARG A 755 1.28 12.29 19.20
N LEU A 756 1.04 11.11 19.80
CA LEU A 756 1.41 10.81 21.18
C LEU A 756 2.92 10.86 21.41
N ASP A 757 3.70 10.45 20.41
CA ASP A 757 5.16 10.54 20.40
C ASP A 757 5.63 12.01 20.53
N VAL A 758 5.06 12.92 19.75
CA VAL A 758 5.37 14.36 19.80
C VAL A 758 5.00 14.95 21.17
N LEU A 759 3.83 14.61 21.70
CA LEU A 759 3.43 15.10 23.03
C LEU A 759 4.34 14.56 24.13
N ALA A 760 4.74 13.28 24.04
CA ALA A 760 5.66 12.66 24.99
C ALA A 760 7.05 13.32 24.96
N ASP A 761 7.59 13.60 23.77
CA ASP A 761 8.89 14.25 23.59
C ASP A 761 8.91 15.70 24.15
N LEU A 762 7.79 16.39 24.02
CA LEU A 762 7.62 17.76 24.48
C LEU A 762 7.07 17.89 25.90
N ASP A 763 6.92 16.81 26.66
CA ASP A 763 6.31 16.76 28.00
C ASP A 763 4.91 17.40 28.04
N LEU A 764 4.11 17.20 26.97
CA LEU A 764 2.74 17.69 26.87
C LEU A 764 1.73 16.55 27.12
N GLU A 765 0.61 16.87 27.77
CA GLU A 765 -0.51 15.93 27.90
C GLU A 765 -1.46 16.01 26.69
N VAL A 766 -2.24 14.94 26.46
CA VAL A 766 -3.29 14.95 25.44
C VAL A 766 -4.38 15.94 25.85
N PRO A 767 -4.62 17.02 25.08
CA PRO A 767 -5.59 18.03 25.44
C PRO A 767 -7.01 17.47 25.33
N LYS A 768 -7.82 17.69 26.36
CA LYS A 768 -9.23 17.29 26.46
C LYS A 768 -10.19 18.45 26.25
N THR A 769 -9.69 19.65 26.33
CA THR A 769 -10.46 20.90 26.17
C THR A 769 -9.75 21.81 25.17
N TRP A 770 -10.51 22.77 24.63
CA TRP A 770 -9.94 23.81 23.76
C TRP A 770 -8.91 24.69 24.48
N ASP A 771 -9.06 24.93 25.76
CA ASP A 771 -8.12 25.77 26.53
C ASP A 771 -6.81 25.02 26.77
N GLU A 772 -6.85 23.71 27.01
CA GLU A 772 -5.67 22.83 27.04
C GLU A 772 -4.97 22.74 25.69
N LEU A 773 -5.74 22.62 24.59
CA LEU A 773 -5.19 22.64 23.25
C LEU A 773 -4.46 23.96 22.95
N MET A 774 -5.07 25.11 23.32
CA MET A 774 -4.45 26.42 23.15
C MET A 774 -3.18 26.56 24.00
N ALA A 775 -3.12 25.96 25.19
CA ALA A 775 -1.91 25.93 26.02
C ALA A 775 -0.76 25.13 25.41
N CYS A 776 -1.03 24.13 24.56
CA CYS A 776 0.00 23.38 23.83
C CYS A 776 0.60 24.16 22.64
N ILE A 777 -0.13 25.12 22.05
CA ILE A 777 0.28 25.82 20.83
C ILE A 777 1.66 26.51 20.96
N PRO A 778 1.98 27.27 22.00
CA PRO A 778 3.27 27.94 22.12
C PRO A 778 4.45 26.93 22.10
N THR A 779 4.31 25.82 22.82
CA THR A 779 5.35 24.77 22.85
C THR A 779 5.52 24.11 21.49
N LEU A 780 4.44 23.79 20.81
CA LEU A 780 4.49 23.19 19.46
C LEU A 780 5.11 24.16 18.45
N GLN A 781 4.72 25.44 18.48
CA GLN A 781 5.30 26.46 17.58
C GLN A 781 6.78 26.70 17.84
N ALA A 782 7.20 26.71 19.12
CA ALA A 782 8.62 26.80 19.48
C ALA A 782 9.45 25.63 18.95
N ASN A 783 8.81 24.50 18.67
CA ASN A 783 9.43 23.31 18.08
C ASN A 783 9.09 23.13 16.59
N ASN A 784 8.74 24.23 15.89
CA ASN A 784 8.42 24.24 14.46
C ASN A 784 7.26 23.31 14.05
N MET A 785 6.35 23.06 14.96
CA MET A 785 5.18 22.21 14.73
C MET A 785 3.91 23.05 14.59
N GLN A 786 2.91 22.51 13.93
CA GLN A 786 1.63 23.15 13.69
C GLN A 786 0.48 22.23 14.09
N ILE A 787 -0.60 22.82 14.56
CA ILE A 787 -1.86 22.13 14.79
C ILE A 787 -2.73 22.29 13.54
N GLY A 788 -3.16 21.16 12.98
CA GLY A 788 -4.20 21.15 11.94
C GLY A 788 -5.56 21.36 12.59
N LEU A 789 -6.16 22.51 12.37
CA LEU A 789 -7.48 22.83 12.90
C LEU A 789 -8.51 22.91 11.79
N THR A 790 -9.72 22.44 12.08
CA THR A 790 -10.87 22.73 11.23
C THR A 790 -11.25 24.21 11.34
N THR A 791 -11.55 24.83 10.21
CA THR A 791 -12.03 26.21 10.13
C THR A 791 -13.56 26.30 10.18
N ASP A 792 -14.26 25.19 10.47
CA ASP A 792 -15.71 25.19 10.55
C ASP A 792 -16.21 25.84 11.83
N TYR A 793 -16.70 27.05 11.71
CA TYR A 793 -17.28 27.83 12.80
C TYR A 793 -18.39 27.10 13.57
N LYS A 794 -19.15 26.24 12.91
CA LYS A 794 -20.26 25.47 13.50
C LYS A 794 -19.83 24.59 14.67
N ILE A 795 -18.60 24.07 14.65
CA ILE A 795 -18.06 23.26 15.74
C ILE A 795 -18.05 24.06 17.05
N PHE A 796 -17.52 25.29 17.00
CA PHE A 796 -17.47 26.17 18.19
C PHE A 796 -18.84 26.61 18.65
N LEU A 797 -19.76 26.85 17.70
CA LEU A 797 -21.10 27.27 17.99
C LEU A 797 -21.91 26.16 18.68
N TYR A 798 -21.95 24.96 18.08
CA TYR A 798 -22.74 23.83 18.59
C TYR A 798 -22.20 23.28 19.91
N GLN A 799 -20.89 23.24 20.10
CA GLN A 799 -20.29 22.84 21.39
C GLN A 799 -20.64 23.80 22.55
N LYS A 800 -20.99 25.05 22.27
CA LYS A 800 -21.49 26.00 23.26
C LYS A 800 -23.01 26.02 23.40
N GLY A 801 -23.71 25.10 22.69
CA GLY A 801 -25.17 25.02 22.69
C GLY A 801 -25.85 26.13 21.90
N GLY A 802 -25.16 26.71 20.91
CA GLY A 802 -25.76 27.71 20.02
C GLY A 802 -26.28 27.08 18.74
N ASP A 803 -27.19 27.77 18.07
CA ASP A 803 -27.78 27.38 16.80
C ASP A 803 -27.49 28.43 15.73
N LEU A 804 -27.32 28.00 14.47
CA LEU A 804 -27.12 28.88 13.32
C LEU A 804 -28.36 29.70 12.98
N PHE A 805 -29.53 29.11 13.22
CA PHE A 805 -30.82 29.69 12.89
C PHE A 805 -31.71 29.81 14.13
N ALA A 806 -32.58 30.77 14.14
CA ALA A 806 -33.68 30.96 15.11
C ALA A 806 -35.00 31.01 14.38
N ASP A 807 -36.10 30.96 15.13
CA ASP A 807 -37.46 31.10 14.62
C ASP A 807 -37.77 30.07 13.53
N ASN A 808 -37.49 28.77 13.82
CA ASN A 808 -37.67 27.64 12.89
C ASN A 808 -36.96 27.86 11.54
N GLY A 809 -35.76 28.38 11.56
CA GLY A 809 -34.95 28.58 10.35
C GLY A 809 -35.16 29.93 9.64
N MET A 810 -36.15 30.71 10.09
CA MET A 810 -36.52 31.96 9.45
C MET A 810 -35.58 33.14 9.70
N ARG A 811 -34.70 33.01 10.71
CA ARG A 811 -33.72 34.06 11.06
C ARG A 811 -32.35 33.46 11.33
N ILE A 812 -31.30 34.10 10.78
CA ILE A 812 -29.92 33.77 11.11
C ILE A 812 -29.63 34.22 12.57
N ASN A 813 -28.97 33.36 13.37
CA ASN A 813 -28.71 33.55 14.81
C ASN A 813 -27.21 33.80 15.13
N LEU A 814 -26.45 34.30 14.17
CA LEU A 814 -25.02 34.54 14.34
C LEU A 814 -24.69 35.74 15.24
N ASP A 815 -25.66 36.67 15.37
CA ASP A 815 -25.58 37.85 16.24
C ASP A 815 -25.91 37.57 17.72
N SER A 816 -26.23 36.30 18.05
CA SER A 816 -26.44 35.89 19.45
C SER A 816 -25.13 35.98 20.24
N GLN A 817 -25.26 36.15 21.59
CA GLN A 817 -24.10 36.20 22.48
C GLN A 817 -23.23 34.95 22.35
N VAL A 818 -23.85 33.77 22.18
CA VAL A 818 -23.16 32.49 21.95
C VAL A 818 -22.49 32.49 20.56
N GLY A 819 -23.14 32.99 19.54
CA GLY A 819 -22.61 33.15 18.19
C GLY A 819 -21.33 33.98 18.16
N LEU A 820 -21.40 35.18 18.74
CA LEU A 820 -20.25 36.08 18.80
C LEU A 820 -19.08 35.51 19.60
N ALA A 821 -19.34 34.90 20.77
CA ALA A 821 -18.32 34.29 21.61
C ALA A 821 -17.67 33.04 20.94
N SER A 822 -18.40 32.34 20.08
CA SER A 822 -17.88 31.23 19.31
C SER A 822 -17.00 31.69 18.15
N PHE A 823 -17.39 32.81 17.51
CA PHE A 823 -16.58 33.44 16.46
C PHE A 823 -15.28 34.02 17.02
N GLU A 824 -15.34 34.71 18.19
CA GLU A 824 -14.17 35.22 18.89
C GLU A 824 -13.20 34.08 19.22
N LYS A 825 -13.69 32.95 19.74
CA LYS A 825 -12.84 31.77 20.04
C LYS A 825 -12.17 31.23 18.81
N MET A 826 -12.88 31.12 17.69
CA MET A 826 -12.30 30.70 16.41
C MET A 826 -11.23 31.69 15.94
N CYS A 827 -11.49 33.00 16.00
CA CYS A 827 -10.51 34.02 15.60
C CYS A 827 -9.23 33.96 16.45
N ASN A 828 -9.36 33.74 17.75
CA ASN A 828 -8.20 33.64 18.66
C ASN A 828 -7.24 32.49 18.29
N LEU A 829 -7.71 31.40 17.68
CA LEU A 829 -6.85 30.32 17.18
C LEU A 829 -5.94 30.74 16.00
N PHE A 830 -6.29 31.80 15.29
CA PHE A 830 -5.49 32.32 14.17
C PHE A 830 -4.60 33.51 14.56
N THR A 831 -4.79 34.05 15.74
CA THR A 831 -4.06 35.23 16.23
C THR A 831 -3.01 34.91 17.30
N MET A 832 -2.97 33.64 17.74
CA MET A 832 -2.00 33.12 18.72
C MET A 832 -0.66 32.75 18.11
#